data_08b4dde0ad6e0bf908743246a3acb44f
#
_entry.id   08b4dde0ad6e0bf908743246a3acb44f
#
_cell.length_a   1.000
_cell.length_b   1.000
_cell.length_c   1.000
_cell.angle_alpha   90.00
_cell.angle_beta   90.00
_cell.angle_gamma   90.00
#
_symmetry.space_group_name_H-M   'P 1'
#
loop_
_entity.id
_entity.type
_entity.pdbx_description
1 polymer ?
#
loop_
_entity_poly.entity_id
_entity_poly.type
_entity_poly.pdbx_seq_one_letter_code
_entity_poly.pdbx_strand_id
1 'polypeptide(L)'
;MEQDKAYARLLELREKLDFYSYQYYTLDKPTITDYDYDMLYRELETIEGAHPEWVTADSPTQRVGHKISGGFNKYTHDRPMLSLGDVFNDNELREFDRRVRSDLGEQVPQYVVELKIDGLAINLIYENGMFVRGVTRGDGVVGEDVTNNVRTIKTIPLKIDSHSPHIEIRGEVYMPVRAFDALNIQRSEDELEPFANPRNAAAGSLRQLDPQITAQRNLSFFAYAIGGTVGMTIHSQEELLEDLKKLLFHVNKEYRVFDSIEDVITFIHSWDERRDELPYATDGMVIKVNSFAQQELLGNTVKIPRWAIAYKFPPERAKTKVEGISVTVGRTGVLTPAADLTPVRLAGTTVKRATLHNEDYIKEKDIRIGDTVIIQKAGEIIPEVVGPVVKERTGQENVFVMPTHCPGCGHEVVRPDGEAATRCVNPECPAILSQKVAHFVSRNAMNIDGLGDAITAQLLQQGLIHRVSDIYDLKKEDLISLEGFADKSADNLLKAVEDSKKVGLARVLFALGIRFVGAKAARILAEHFGSVEALAAASTEELTDIDEIGPRIAESVYTWIRTDEARKLVAALEAAGVDMTAQKRQTKGSAFRGEIVVLTGKLETMTRKEAEEAVVAGGGKCTGSVTGKTTLVVAGADPGSKYEKARSLGTPIISEEEFIAWIQRDKTFPNE
;
A
#
# COMPACT_ATOMS: atom_id res chain seq x y z
N MET A 1 3.47 -6.05 54.06
CA MET A 1 4.71 -6.86 54.00
C MET A 1 4.67 -8.06 53.04
N GLU A 2 3.64 -8.93 53.05
CA GLU A 2 3.50 -10.00 52.07
C GLU A 2 3.09 -9.45 50.67
N GLN A 3 2.18 -8.53 50.63
CA GLN A 3 1.71 -7.87 49.42
C GLN A 3 2.81 -7.10 48.67
N ASP A 4 3.66 -6.41 49.41
CA ASP A 4 4.82 -5.68 48.85
C ASP A 4 5.85 -6.63 48.24
N LYS A 5 6.03 -7.82 48.83
CA LYS A 5 6.91 -8.87 48.27
C LYS A 5 6.32 -9.48 46.98
N ALA A 6 5.02 -9.71 46.98
CA ALA A 6 4.34 -10.25 45.79
C ALA A 6 4.39 -9.25 44.61
N TYR A 7 4.19 -7.97 44.88
CA TYR A 7 4.32 -6.91 43.87
C TYR A 7 5.74 -6.76 43.33
N ALA A 8 6.74 -6.79 44.19
CA ALA A 8 8.17 -6.76 43.80
C ALA A 8 8.49 -8.00 42.93
N ARG A 9 7.98 -9.17 43.29
CA ARG A 9 8.18 -10.39 42.51
C ARG A 9 7.50 -10.33 41.16
N LEU A 10 6.30 -9.75 41.05
CA LEU A 10 5.59 -9.52 39.79
C LEU A 10 6.44 -8.66 38.84
N LEU A 11 7.00 -7.56 39.33
CA LEU A 11 7.85 -6.68 38.49
C LEU A 11 9.12 -7.41 38.01
N GLU A 12 9.77 -8.15 38.91
CA GLU A 12 10.93 -8.98 38.56
C GLU A 12 10.61 -10.04 37.48
N LEU A 13 9.45 -10.69 37.59
CA LEU A 13 8.99 -11.70 36.59
C LEU A 13 8.76 -11.09 35.22
N ARG A 14 8.11 -9.92 35.16
CA ARG A 14 7.89 -9.21 33.88
C ARG A 14 9.20 -8.86 33.21
N GLU A 15 10.13 -8.26 33.95
CA GLU A 15 11.46 -7.89 33.44
C GLU A 15 12.23 -9.12 32.94
N LYS A 16 12.21 -10.23 33.68
CA LYS A 16 12.86 -11.48 33.28
C LYS A 16 12.21 -12.09 32.04
N LEU A 17 10.89 -12.16 31.97
CA LEU A 17 10.18 -12.73 30.84
C LEU A 17 10.39 -11.92 29.57
N ASP A 18 10.40 -10.58 29.65
CA ASP A 18 10.71 -9.71 28.50
C ASP A 18 12.16 -9.90 28.05
N PHE A 19 13.12 -9.99 28.99
CA PHE A 19 14.53 -10.25 28.68
C PHE A 19 14.72 -11.61 28.01
N TYR A 20 14.14 -12.71 28.52
CA TYR A 20 14.28 -14.04 27.96
C TYR A 20 13.54 -14.16 26.61
N SER A 21 12.39 -13.51 26.46
CA SER A 21 11.71 -13.39 25.16
C SER A 21 12.59 -12.70 24.11
N TYR A 22 13.24 -11.60 24.50
CA TYR A 22 14.17 -10.89 23.62
C TYR A 22 15.37 -11.76 23.22
N GLN A 23 15.95 -12.49 24.16
CA GLN A 23 17.06 -13.41 23.87
C GLN A 23 16.64 -14.55 22.93
N TYR A 24 15.47 -15.12 23.15
CA TYR A 24 14.96 -16.25 22.37
C TYR A 24 14.51 -15.80 20.97
N TYR A 25 13.59 -14.83 20.87
CA TYR A 25 12.93 -14.47 19.63
C TYR A 25 13.67 -13.42 18.78
N THR A 26 14.50 -12.58 19.41
CA THR A 26 15.21 -11.49 18.72
C THR A 26 16.68 -11.80 18.51
N LEU A 27 17.37 -12.34 19.50
CA LEU A 27 18.80 -12.62 19.41
C LEU A 27 19.13 -14.05 18.96
N ASP A 28 18.16 -14.96 18.97
CA ASP A 28 18.33 -16.40 18.69
C ASP A 28 19.43 -17.03 19.60
N LYS A 29 19.45 -16.61 20.87
CA LYS A 29 20.43 -17.03 21.90
C LYS A 29 19.72 -17.28 23.22
N PRO A 30 18.88 -18.32 23.32
CA PRO A 30 18.21 -18.63 24.57
C PRO A 30 19.20 -18.96 25.69
N THR A 31 18.97 -18.39 26.86
CA THR A 31 19.81 -18.60 28.06
C THR A 31 19.12 -19.45 29.12
N ILE A 32 17.83 -19.74 28.93
CA ILE A 32 17.04 -20.66 29.78
C ILE A 32 16.30 -21.67 28.88
N THR A 33 15.82 -22.76 29.49
CA THR A 33 14.99 -23.74 28.78
C THR A 33 13.57 -23.24 28.61
N ASP A 34 12.81 -23.79 27.61
CA ASP A 34 11.41 -23.49 27.43
C ASP A 34 10.58 -23.81 28.70
N TYR A 35 10.95 -24.88 29.39
CA TYR A 35 10.33 -25.29 30.67
C TYR A 35 10.50 -24.21 31.74
N ASP A 36 11.72 -23.67 31.91
CA ASP A 36 12.01 -22.63 32.90
C ASP A 36 11.23 -21.35 32.56
N TYR A 37 11.16 -21.00 31.27
CA TYR A 37 10.36 -19.85 30.81
C TYR A 37 8.86 -20.04 31.14
N ASP A 38 8.29 -21.20 30.84
CA ASP A 38 6.92 -21.51 31.12
C ASP A 38 6.57 -21.48 32.63
N MET A 39 7.51 -21.92 33.46
CA MET A 39 7.36 -21.86 34.93
C MET A 39 7.30 -20.41 35.43
N LEU A 40 8.19 -19.53 34.91
CA LEU A 40 8.16 -18.09 35.26
C LEU A 40 6.85 -17.42 34.75
N TYR A 41 6.42 -17.80 33.56
CA TYR A 41 5.17 -17.28 32.98
C TYR A 41 3.96 -17.67 33.82
N ARG A 42 3.83 -18.95 34.24
CA ARG A 42 2.76 -19.43 35.13
C ARG A 42 2.79 -18.76 36.50
N GLU A 43 3.97 -18.51 37.05
CA GLU A 43 4.10 -17.78 38.31
C GLU A 43 3.55 -16.34 38.16
N LEU A 44 3.86 -15.66 37.04
CA LEU A 44 3.30 -14.35 36.75
C LEU A 44 1.77 -14.39 36.62
N GLU A 45 1.23 -15.35 35.85
CA GLU A 45 -0.24 -15.53 35.72
C GLU A 45 -0.93 -15.76 37.07
N THR A 46 -0.27 -16.52 37.97
CA THR A 46 -0.82 -16.80 39.31
C THR A 46 -0.90 -15.53 40.14
N ILE A 47 0.15 -14.71 40.13
CA ILE A 47 0.20 -13.44 40.86
C ILE A 47 -0.82 -12.45 40.30
N GLU A 48 -0.89 -12.31 38.97
CA GLU A 48 -1.84 -11.42 38.29
C GLU A 48 -3.30 -11.87 38.49
N GLY A 49 -3.54 -13.18 38.51
CA GLY A 49 -4.85 -13.75 38.84
C GLY A 49 -5.31 -13.48 40.27
N ALA A 50 -4.37 -13.45 41.22
CA ALA A 50 -4.63 -13.09 42.61
C ALA A 50 -4.81 -11.57 42.81
N HIS A 51 -4.20 -10.76 41.95
CA HIS A 51 -4.15 -9.30 42.00
C HIS A 51 -4.48 -8.65 40.65
N PRO A 52 -5.75 -8.74 40.17
CA PRO A 52 -6.14 -8.17 38.88
C PRO A 52 -5.88 -6.67 38.73
N GLU A 53 -5.83 -5.94 39.83
CA GLU A 53 -5.51 -4.50 39.89
C GLU A 53 -4.06 -4.18 39.53
N TRP A 54 -3.17 -5.18 39.53
CA TRP A 54 -1.77 -5.02 39.14
C TRP A 54 -1.51 -5.34 37.68
N VAL A 55 -2.49 -5.88 36.96
CA VAL A 55 -2.37 -6.20 35.55
C VAL A 55 -2.23 -4.92 34.75
N THR A 56 -1.15 -4.81 33.98
CA THR A 56 -0.89 -3.66 33.09
C THR A 56 -0.87 -4.11 31.63
N ALA A 57 -1.11 -3.20 30.71
CA ALA A 57 -1.21 -3.50 29.28
C ALA A 57 0.11 -4.00 28.64
N ASP A 58 1.24 -3.77 29.30
CA ASP A 58 2.58 -4.22 28.93
C ASP A 58 2.98 -5.57 29.52
N SER A 59 2.14 -6.19 30.35
CA SER A 59 2.44 -7.51 30.87
C SER A 59 2.54 -8.56 29.77
N PRO A 60 3.54 -9.47 29.82
CA PRO A 60 3.63 -10.60 28.92
C PRO A 60 2.34 -11.43 28.84
N THR A 61 1.54 -11.50 29.91
CA THR A 61 0.25 -12.20 29.96
C THR A 61 -0.85 -11.52 29.15
N GLN A 62 -0.71 -10.24 28.83
CA GLN A 62 -1.68 -9.45 28.07
C GLN A 62 -1.41 -9.42 26.56
N ARG A 63 -0.43 -10.20 26.06
CA ARG A 63 -0.11 -10.25 24.62
C ARG A 63 -1.25 -10.85 23.80
N VAL A 64 -2.00 -11.81 24.32
CA VAL A 64 -3.08 -12.48 23.60
C VAL A 64 -4.44 -12.08 24.16
N GLY A 65 -5.14 -11.22 23.42
CA GLY A 65 -6.50 -10.81 23.78
C GLY A 65 -7.53 -11.91 23.49
N HIS A 66 -8.58 -12.01 24.31
CA HIS A 66 -9.68 -12.98 24.14
C HIS A 66 -10.89 -12.41 23.37
N LYS A 67 -10.84 -11.14 22.95
CA LYS A 67 -11.98 -10.49 22.31
C LYS A 67 -11.87 -10.61 20.78
N ILE A 68 -12.80 -11.35 20.19
CA ILE A 68 -12.97 -11.44 18.73
C ILE A 68 -13.44 -10.07 18.22
N SER A 69 -12.75 -9.52 17.21
CA SER A 69 -13.11 -8.27 16.59
C SER A 69 -14.28 -8.44 15.61
N GLY A 70 -15.20 -7.48 15.56
CA GLY A 70 -16.25 -7.42 14.53
C GLY A 70 -15.78 -6.89 13.17
N GLY A 71 -14.50 -6.52 13.07
CA GLY A 71 -13.84 -5.91 11.91
C GLY A 71 -12.65 -5.07 12.34
N PHE A 72 -11.92 -4.49 11.38
CA PHE A 72 -10.77 -3.62 11.65
C PHE A 72 -11.16 -2.15 11.43
N ASN A 73 -10.92 -1.33 12.43
CA ASN A 73 -11.07 0.12 12.31
C ASN A 73 -10.02 0.69 11.36
N LYS A 74 -10.35 1.76 10.69
CA LYS A 74 -9.40 2.50 9.85
C LYS A 74 -8.65 3.53 10.69
N TYR A 75 -7.37 3.70 10.38
CA TYR A 75 -6.51 4.71 10.99
C TYR A 75 -5.74 5.46 9.92
N THR A 76 -5.70 6.78 10.01
CA THR A 76 -4.94 7.64 9.10
C THR A 76 -3.54 7.83 9.66
N HIS A 77 -2.51 7.51 8.86
CA HIS A 77 -1.10 7.70 9.26
C HIS A 77 -0.76 9.19 9.34
N ASP A 78 -0.05 9.59 10.39
CA ASP A 78 0.41 10.98 10.57
C ASP A 78 1.38 11.38 9.46
N ARG A 79 2.23 10.46 9.03
CA ARG A 79 3.08 10.58 7.84
C ARG A 79 2.80 9.43 6.88
N PRO A 80 2.60 9.68 5.58
CA PRO A 80 2.34 8.62 4.62
C PRO A 80 3.41 7.52 4.62
N MET A 81 2.99 6.28 4.47
CA MET A 81 3.86 5.14 4.24
C MET A 81 4.11 4.97 2.74
N LEU A 82 5.17 5.60 2.25
CA LEU A 82 5.52 5.60 0.83
C LEU A 82 5.93 4.21 0.36
N SER A 83 5.67 3.90 -0.91
CA SER A 83 6.25 2.76 -1.60
C SER A 83 7.68 3.10 -2.03
N LEU A 84 8.49 2.09 -2.37
CA LEU A 84 9.78 2.28 -3.01
C LEU A 84 9.63 2.21 -4.54
N GLY A 85 10.53 2.86 -5.26
CA GLY A 85 10.73 2.60 -6.68
C GLY A 85 11.54 1.31 -6.84
N ASP A 86 11.31 0.56 -7.92
CA ASP A 86 12.04 -0.67 -8.20
C ASP A 86 13.07 -0.47 -9.31
N VAL A 87 14.20 -1.17 -9.20
CA VAL A 87 15.21 -1.35 -10.26
C VAL A 87 15.54 -2.84 -10.36
N PHE A 88 15.85 -3.31 -11.56
CA PHE A 88 15.98 -4.72 -11.89
C PHE A 88 17.37 -5.11 -12.42
N ASN A 89 18.28 -4.13 -12.57
CA ASN A 89 19.63 -4.34 -13.07
C ASN A 89 20.58 -3.23 -12.60
N ASP A 90 21.88 -3.51 -12.76
CA ASP A 90 22.96 -2.62 -12.31
C ASP A 90 22.93 -1.26 -13.00
N ASN A 91 22.52 -1.19 -14.28
CA ASN A 91 22.49 0.07 -15.01
C ASN A 91 21.39 0.99 -14.46
N GLU A 92 20.24 0.47 -14.12
CA GLU A 92 19.17 1.24 -13.48
C GLU A 92 19.59 1.71 -12.08
N LEU A 93 20.38 0.91 -11.35
CA LEU A 93 20.92 1.31 -10.05
C LEU A 93 21.98 2.41 -10.20
N ARG A 94 22.85 2.36 -11.23
CA ARG A 94 23.78 3.46 -11.56
C ARG A 94 23.04 4.72 -11.97
N GLU A 95 21.89 4.60 -12.65
CA GLU A 95 21.01 5.74 -12.98
C GLU A 95 20.43 6.38 -11.71
N PHE A 96 20.06 5.58 -10.72
CA PHE A 96 19.62 6.08 -9.41
C PHE A 96 20.75 6.89 -8.75
N ASP A 97 21.97 6.35 -8.66
CA ASP A 97 23.13 7.04 -8.07
C ASP A 97 23.41 8.36 -8.82
N ARG A 98 23.36 8.36 -10.15
CA ARG A 98 23.57 9.57 -10.96
C ARG A 98 22.56 10.67 -10.64
N ARG A 99 21.27 10.32 -10.49
CA ARG A 99 20.22 11.27 -10.09
C ARG A 99 20.46 11.81 -8.68
N VAL A 100 20.76 10.91 -7.72
CA VAL A 100 21.08 11.31 -6.35
C VAL A 100 22.23 12.29 -6.30
N ARG A 101 23.35 12.00 -6.98
CA ARG A 101 24.53 12.89 -7.07
C ARG A 101 24.21 14.21 -7.76
N SER A 102 23.44 14.19 -8.83
CA SER A 102 23.01 15.40 -9.53
C SER A 102 22.18 16.32 -8.64
N ASP A 103 21.25 15.75 -7.87
CA ASP A 103 20.37 16.52 -6.99
C ASP A 103 21.09 17.03 -5.71
N LEU A 104 22.14 16.32 -5.24
CA LEU A 104 22.97 16.72 -4.09
C LEU A 104 24.10 17.71 -4.43
N GLY A 105 24.43 17.89 -5.70
CA GLY A 105 25.51 18.80 -6.16
C GLY A 105 26.89 18.31 -5.70
N GLU A 106 27.59 19.12 -4.88
CA GLU A 106 28.95 18.81 -4.39
C GLU A 106 28.98 17.79 -3.24
N GLN A 107 27.83 17.46 -2.67
CA GLN A 107 27.77 16.51 -1.57
C GLN A 107 27.85 15.07 -2.05
N VAL A 108 28.70 14.27 -1.41
CA VAL A 108 28.88 12.85 -1.75
C VAL A 108 27.89 12.02 -0.93
N PRO A 109 27.01 11.21 -1.53
CA PRO A 109 26.12 10.30 -0.81
C PRO A 109 26.90 9.09 -0.30
N GLN A 110 26.49 8.60 0.87
CA GLN A 110 26.79 7.29 1.40
C GLN A 110 25.50 6.47 1.40
N TYR A 111 25.58 5.17 1.13
CA TYR A 111 24.41 4.31 0.99
C TYR A 111 24.35 3.26 2.09
N VAL A 112 23.20 3.10 2.72
CA VAL A 112 22.86 1.93 3.54
C VAL A 112 22.08 0.95 2.68
N VAL A 113 22.53 -0.31 2.65
CA VAL A 113 21.89 -1.39 1.92
C VAL A 113 21.33 -2.39 2.92
N GLU A 114 20.06 -2.66 2.83
CA GLU A 114 19.31 -3.56 3.71
C GLU A 114 18.63 -4.66 2.88
N LEU A 115 18.43 -5.87 3.45
CA LEU A 115 17.60 -6.89 2.80
C LEU A 115 16.14 -6.41 2.73
N LYS A 116 15.53 -6.57 1.57
CA LYS A 116 14.11 -6.33 1.37
C LYS A 116 13.32 -7.56 1.79
N ILE A 117 12.78 -7.50 3.00
CA ILE A 117 12.00 -8.59 3.58
C ILE A 117 10.67 -8.72 2.84
N ASP A 118 10.28 -9.93 2.49
CA ASP A 118 8.99 -10.21 1.84
C ASP A 118 7.91 -10.50 2.89
N GLY A 119 7.23 -9.45 3.30
CA GLY A 119 6.24 -9.47 4.37
C GLY A 119 5.13 -8.45 4.18
N LEU A 120 4.65 -7.89 5.28
CA LEU A 120 3.61 -6.89 5.36
C LEU A 120 4.10 -5.67 6.16
N ALA A 121 4.17 -4.52 5.51
CA ALA A 121 4.59 -3.28 6.17
C ALA A 121 3.57 -2.84 7.23
N ILE A 122 4.08 -2.51 8.42
CA ILE A 122 3.29 -2.06 9.56
C ILE A 122 3.91 -0.83 10.22
N ASN A 123 3.05 0.00 10.80
CA ASN A 123 3.42 1.13 11.65
C ASN A 123 3.04 0.82 13.10
N LEU A 124 4.01 0.87 14.01
CA LEU A 124 3.84 0.65 15.44
C LEU A 124 3.92 2.00 16.14
N ILE A 125 2.90 2.33 16.93
CA ILE A 125 2.81 3.60 17.64
C ILE A 125 3.04 3.35 19.12
N TYR A 126 3.99 4.10 19.68
CA TYR A 126 4.32 4.09 21.11
C TYR A 126 4.07 5.47 21.68
N GLU A 127 3.39 5.51 22.84
CA GLU A 127 3.19 6.72 23.62
C GLU A 127 3.81 6.54 25.01
N ASN A 128 4.68 7.46 25.38
CA ASN A 128 5.46 7.37 26.64
C ASN A 128 6.12 6.00 26.84
N GLY A 129 6.69 5.45 25.78
CA GLY A 129 7.34 4.15 25.77
C GLY A 129 6.42 2.93 25.72
N MET A 130 5.09 3.10 25.79
CA MET A 130 4.11 2.01 25.78
C MET A 130 3.56 1.79 24.37
N PHE A 131 3.49 0.54 23.91
CA PHE A 131 2.85 0.19 22.65
C PHE A 131 1.34 0.40 22.71
N VAL A 132 0.83 1.35 21.93
CA VAL A 132 -0.59 1.70 21.93
C VAL A 132 -1.31 1.22 20.67
N ARG A 133 -0.62 1.17 19.51
CA ARG A 133 -1.29 0.81 18.26
C ARG A 133 -0.36 0.20 17.22
N GLY A 134 -0.90 -0.78 16.44
CA GLY A 134 -0.29 -1.35 15.25
C GLY A 134 -1.21 -1.17 14.04
N VAL A 135 -0.71 -0.55 12.97
CA VAL A 135 -1.52 -0.16 11.79
C VAL A 135 -0.87 -0.68 10.53
N THR A 136 -1.64 -1.35 9.67
CA THR A 136 -1.14 -1.79 8.35
C THR A 136 -0.90 -0.58 7.44
N ARG A 137 -0.01 -0.71 6.44
CA ARG A 137 0.24 0.36 5.47
C ARG A 137 -1.04 0.84 4.77
N GLY A 138 -1.97 -0.07 4.46
CA GLY A 138 -3.15 0.25 3.67
C GLY A 138 -2.79 0.79 2.28
N ASP A 139 -3.38 1.93 1.92
CA ASP A 139 -3.08 2.65 0.68
C ASP A 139 -1.88 3.63 0.82
N GLY A 140 -1.24 3.61 1.98
CA GLY A 140 -0.14 4.49 2.34
C GLY A 140 -0.58 5.70 3.16
N VAL A 141 -1.85 6.05 3.15
CA VAL A 141 -2.46 7.15 3.94
C VAL A 141 -3.37 6.60 5.02
N VAL A 142 -4.21 5.63 4.69
CA VAL A 142 -5.15 4.99 5.62
C VAL A 142 -4.88 3.50 5.70
N GLY A 143 -4.59 3.00 6.90
CA GLY A 143 -4.40 1.58 7.19
C GLY A 143 -5.52 0.99 8.05
N GLU A 144 -5.38 -0.30 8.37
CA GLU A 144 -6.27 -1.04 9.27
C GLU A 144 -5.59 -1.15 10.64
N ASP A 145 -6.32 -0.85 11.70
CA ASP A 145 -5.88 -1.04 13.08
C ASP A 145 -5.93 -2.55 13.43
N VAL A 146 -4.75 -3.15 13.50
CA VAL A 146 -4.54 -4.57 13.82
C VAL A 146 -3.82 -4.75 15.16
N THR A 147 -3.97 -3.81 16.07
CA THR A 147 -3.26 -3.73 17.35
C THR A 147 -3.30 -5.04 18.13
N ASN A 148 -4.47 -5.67 18.26
CA ASN A 148 -4.61 -6.91 19.03
C ASN A 148 -3.80 -8.07 18.42
N ASN A 149 -3.72 -8.13 17.10
CA ASN A 149 -2.96 -9.15 16.39
C ASN A 149 -1.46 -8.87 16.49
N VAL A 150 -1.06 -7.62 16.36
CA VAL A 150 0.34 -7.19 16.51
C VAL A 150 0.89 -7.47 17.90
N ARG A 151 0.10 -7.31 18.95
CA ARG A 151 0.49 -7.65 20.34
C ARG A 151 0.94 -9.10 20.48
N THR A 152 0.43 -10.01 19.67
CA THR A 152 0.80 -11.43 19.73
C THR A 152 2.19 -11.72 19.15
N ILE A 153 2.78 -10.78 18.41
CA ILE A 153 4.10 -10.93 17.78
C ILE A 153 5.17 -10.70 18.83
N LYS A 154 5.88 -11.77 19.20
CA LYS A 154 6.82 -11.78 20.32
C LYS A 154 8.08 -10.93 20.11
N THR A 155 8.45 -10.69 18.87
CA THR A 155 9.59 -9.81 18.49
C THR A 155 9.24 -8.32 18.53
N ILE A 156 8.02 -7.95 18.87
CA ILE A 156 7.60 -6.56 19.07
C ILE A 156 7.55 -6.27 20.59
N PRO A 157 8.39 -5.34 21.11
CA PRO A 157 8.33 -4.97 22.51
C PRO A 157 7.01 -4.25 22.80
N LEU A 158 6.35 -4.61 23.93
CA LEU A 158 5.16 -3.89 24.40
C LEU A 158 5.51 -2.60 25.15
N LYS A 159 6.76 -2.51 25.61
CA LYS A 159 7.34 -1.34 26.26
C LYS A 159 8.75 -1.11 25.76
N ILE A 160 9.11 0.14 25.53
CA ILE A 160 10.46 0.57 25.13
C ILE A 160 10.96 1.61 26.12
N ASP A 161 12.26 1.61 26.36
CA ASP A 161 12.92 2.65 27.18
C ASP A 161 13.21 3.87 26.31
N SER A 162 12.26 4.79 26.26
CA SER A 162 12.37 6.01 25.46
C SER A 162 11.84 7.21 26.22
N HIS A 163 12.59 8.30 26.15
CA HIS A 163 12.16 9.60 26.68
C HIS A 163 11.23 10.37 25.75
N SER A 164 11.02 9.88 24.53
CA SER A 164 10.11 10.50 23.59
C SER A 164 8.65 10.22 23.98
N PRO A 165 7.80 11.25 24.06
CA PRO A 165 6.38 11.05 24.36
C PRO A 165 5.62 10.33 23.25
N HIS A 166 6.12 10.37 21.99
CA HIS A 166 5.52 9.73 20.84
C HIS A 166 6.58 9.24 19.87
N ILE A 167 6.51 7.96 19.49
CA ILE A 167 7.37 7.34 18.47
C ILE A 167 6.53 6.43 17.57
N GLU A 168 6.72 6.59 16.28
CA GLU A 168 6.22 5.66 15.27
C GLU A 168 7.37 4.81 14.70
N ILE A 169 7.33 3.50 14.90
CA ILE A 169 8.31 2.55 14.36
C ILE A 169 7.71 1.83 13.16
N ARG A 170 8.39 1.86 12.03
CA ARG A 170 7.97 1.14 10.82
C ARG A 170 8.84 -0.07 10.57
N GLY A 171 8.20 -1.14 10.14
CA GLY A 171 8.88 -2.40 9.88
C GLY A 171 8.03 -3.35 9.06
N GLU A 172 8.57 -4.56 8.89
CA GLU A 172 7.91 -5.62 8.13
C GLU A 172 7.54 -6.76 9.06
N VAL A 173 6.25 -7.10 9.10
CA VAL A 173 5.78 -8.36 9.69
C VAL A 173 5.94 -9.46 8.65
N TYR A 174 6.57 -10.54 9.02
CA TYR A 174 6.83 -11.68 8.14
C TYR A 174 6.57 -13.01 8.84
N MET A 175 6.44 -14.06 8.06
CA MET A 175 6.36 -15.43 8.57
C MET A 175 7.70 -16.12 8.32
N PRO A 176 8.41 -16.59 9.37
CA PRO A 176 9.61 -17.41 9.19
C PRO A 176 9.32 -18.67 8.35
N VAL A 177 10.27 -19.11 7.53
CA VAL A 177 10.10 -20.26 6.62
C VAL A 177 9.65 -21.50 7.38
N ARG A 178 10.25 -21.80 8.54
CA ARG A 178 9.84 -22.95 9.38
C ARG A 178 8.39 -22.87 9.85
N ALA A 179 7.93 -21.65 10.22
CA ALA A 179 6.53 -21.44 10.65
C ALA A 179 5.57 -21.61 9.47
N PHE A 180 5.97 -21.14 8.28
CA PHE A 180 5.22 -21.31 7.05
C PHE A 180 5.05 -22.77 6.65
N ASP A 181 6.14 -23.54 6.69
CA ASP A 181 6.12 -24.98 6.36
C ASP A 181 5.23 -25.76 7.34
N ALA A 182 5.39 -25.52 8.64
CA ALA A 182 4.56 -26.15 9.67
C ALA A 182 3.07 -25.81 9.51
N LEU A 183 2.75 -24.54 9.20
CA LEU A 183 1.39 -24.10 8.94
C LEU A 183 0.78 -24.79 7.72
N ASN A 184 1.53 -24.94 6.63
CA ASN A 184 1.02 -25.59 5.42
C ASN A 184 0.86 -27.12 5.59
N ILE A 185 1.70 -27.76 6.39
CA ILE A 185 1.51 -29.18 6.77
C ILE A 185 0.18 -29.31 7.53
N GLN A 186 -0.04 -28.50 8.58
CA GLN A 186 -1.29 -28.51 9.35
C GLN A 186 -2.52 -28.25 8.46
N ARG A 187 -2.47 -27.25 7.57
CA ARG A 187 -3.57 -26.95 6.65
C ARG A 187 -3.91 -28.13 5.73
N SER A 188 -2.87 -28.83 5.26
CA SER A 188 -3.06 -30.02 4.43
C SER A 188 -3.70 -31.16 5.20
N GLU A 189 -3.35 -31.33 6.48
CA GLU A 189 -3.98 -32.32 7.38
C GLU A 189 -5.45 -31.96 7.67
N ASP A 190 -5.77 -30.65 7.75
CA ASP A 190 -7.12 -30.12 7.94
C ASP A 190 -7.92 -30.03 6.61
N GLU A 191 -7.42 -30.57 5.51
CA GLU A 191 -8.00 -30.50 4.15
C GLU A 191 -8.23 -29.08 3.64
N LEU A 192 -7.45 -28.10 4.13
CA LEU A 192 -7.48 -26.71 3.71
C LEU A 192 -6.40 -26.43 2.65
N GLU A 193 -6.69 -25.52 1.73
CA GLU A 193 -5.71 -25.11 0.72
C GLU A 193 -4.48 -24.47 1.38
N PRO A 194 -3.24 -24.95 1.12
CA PRO A 194 -2.02 -24.35 1.63
C PRO A 194 -1.82 -22.90 1.17
N PHE A 195 -1.17 -22.10 1.99
CA PHE A 195 -0.77 -20.75 1.57
C PHE A 195 0.30 -20.82 0.47
N ALA A 196 0.20 -19.90 -0.48
CA ALA A 196 1.07 -19.87 -1.65
C ALA A 196 2.54 -19.49 -1.31
N ASN A 197 2.74 -18.56 -0.38
CA ASN A 197 4.05 -18.08 0.05
C ASN A 197 3.99 -17.50 1.47
N PRO A 198 5.17 -17.30 2.13
CA PRO A 198 5.24 -16.73 3.48
C PRO A 198 4.58 -15.35 3.62
N ARG A 199 4.67 -14.48 2.62
CA ARG A 199 4.04 -13.16 2.61
C ARG A 199 2.52 -13.26 2.69
N ASN A 200 1.89 -14.08 1.85
CA ASN A 200 0.44 -14.29 1.86
C ASN A 200 -0.02 -14.92 3.18
N ALA A 201 0.76 -15.86 3.72
CA ALA A 201 0.50 -16.46 5.02
C ALA A 201 0.59 -15.42 6.16
N ALA A 202 1.60 -14.54 6.15
CA ALA A 202 1.74 -13.47 7.13
C ALA A 202 0.58 -12.47 7.03
N ALA A 203 0.23 -12.01 5.82
CA ALA A 203 -0.87 -11.08 5.60
C ALA A 203 -2.23 -11.66 6.04
N GLY A 204 -2.51 -12.91 5.67
CA GLY A 204 -3.73 -13.60 6.07
C GLY A 204 -3.80 -13.86 7.58
N SER A 205 -2.67 -14.12 8.22
CA SER A 205 -2.57 -14.35 9.67
C SER A 205 -2.74 -13.04 10.46
N LEU A 206 -2.15 -11.94 10.00
CA LEU A 206 -2.25 -10.65 10.68
C LEU A 206 -3.67 -10.05 10.61
N ARG A 207 -4.49 -10.47 9.66
CA ARG A 207 -5.87 -9.99 9.45
C ARG A 207 -6.93 -10.98 9.96
N GLN A 208 -6.58 -11.87 10.89
CA GLN A 208 -7.56 -12.71 11.59
C GLN A 208 -8.38 -11.87 12.57
N LEU A 209 -9.67 -12.13 12.63
CA LEU A 209 -10.56 -11.44 13.59
C LEU A 209 -10.31 -11.90 15.02
N ASP A 210 -9.84 -13.14 15.19
CA ASP A 210 -9.44 -13.72 16.47
C ASP A 210 -7.92 -13.64 16.64
N PRO A 211 -7.42 -12.85 17.62
CA PRO A 211 -5.98 -12.73 17.88
C PRO A 211 -5.32 -14.04 18.31
N GLN A 212 -6.07 -15.00 18.87
CA GLN A 212 -5.54 -16.31 19.26
C GLN A 212 -5.06 -17.11 18.04
N ILE A 213 -5.74 -16.99 16.90
CA ILE A 213 -5.30 -17.58 15.65
C ILE A 213 -3.97 -16.94 15.21
N THR A 214 -3.83 -15.62 15.29
CA THR A 214 -2.59 -14.90 14.96
C THR A 214 -1.44 -15.34 15.87
N ALA A 215 -1.68 -15.52 17.18
CA ALA A 215 -0.68 -15.96 18.15
C ALA A 215 -0.07 -17.32 17.79
N GLN A 216 -0.87 -18.27 17.26
CA GLN A 216 -0.45 -19.60 16.84
C GLN A 216 0.39 -19.58 15.54
N ARG A 217 0.38 -18.49 14.76
CA ARG A 217 1.04 -18.39 13.46
C ARG A 217 2.54 -18.07 13.55
N ASN A 218 3.07 -17.79 14.75
CA ASN A 218 4.48 -17.48 14.98
C ASN A 218 5.06 -16.44 14.02
N LEU A 219 4.33 -15.34 13.83
CA LEU A 219 4.79 -14.19 13.06
C LEU A 219 6.00 -13.53 13.74
N SER A 220 6.83 -12.88 12.94
CA SER A 220 7.98 -12.10 13.41
C SER A 220 7.98 -10.71 12.75
N PHE A 221 8.85 -9.81 13.23
CA PHE A 221 8.91 -8.42 12.80
C PHE A 221 10.35 -7.94 12.68
N PHE A 222 10.67 -7.22 11.61
CA PHE A 222 11.90 -6.45 11.48
C PHE A 222 11.60 -4.96 11.43
N ALA A 223 12.22 -4.17 12.32
CA ALA A 223 12.17 -2.72 12.29
C ALA A 223 13.21 -2.17 11.30
N TYR A 224 12.83 -1.17 10.48
CA TYR A 224 13.73 -0.58 9.48
C TYR A 224 13.59 0.94 9.31
N ALA A 225 12.61 1.59 9.94
CA ALA A 225 12.42 3.03 9.82
C ALA A 225 11.64 3.61 11.00
N ILE A 226 11.71 4.93 11.15
CA ILE A 226 10.86 5.72 12.04
C ILE A 226 9.88 6.54 11.17
N GLY A 227 8.58 6.48 11.49
CA GLY A 227 7.54 7.28 10.84
C GLY A 227 7.47 8.70 11.36
N GLY A 228 7.51 8.85 12.68
CA GLY A 228 7.51 10.12 13.39
C GLY A 228 8.11 9.95 14.79
N THR A 229 8.75 11.00 15.29
CA THR A 229 9.31 11.02 16.64
C THR A 229 9.32 12.45 17.17
N VAL A 230 9.19 12.58 18.48
CA VAL A 230 9.30 13.85 19.21
C VAL A 230 10.49 13.76 20.16
N GLY A 231 11.45 14.68 20.03
CA GLY A 231 12.59 14.78 20.97
C GLY A 231 13.73 13.79 20.74
N MET A 232 13.74 13.02 19.65
CA MET A 232 14.91 12.23 19.20
C MET A 232 15.64 12.96 18.09
N THR A 233 16.97 13.02 18.19
CA THR A 233 17.83 13.56 17.14
C THR A 233 18.61 12.40 16.53
N ILE A 234 18.30 12.04 15.30
CA ILE A 234 18.93 10.95 14.54
C ILE A 234 19.40 11.55 13.22
N HIS A 235 20.65 11.30 12.83
CA HIS A 235 21.28 11.95 11.69
C HIS A 235 21.41 11.05 10.47
N SER A 236 21.38 9.73 10.67
CA SER A 236 21.56 8.76 9.58
C SER A 236 20.70 7.52 9.72
N GLN A 237 20.55 6.79 8.61
CA GLN A 237 19.86 5.50 8.59
C GLN A 237 20.59 4.45 9.44
N GLU A 238 21.92 4.43 9.40
CA GLU A 238 22.74 3.53 10.22
C GLU A 238 22.53 3.81 11.71
N GLU A 239 22.62 5.07 12.13
CA GLU A 239 22.35 5.48 13.52
C GLU A 239 20.95 5.05 13.97
N LEU A 240 19.94 5.24 13.09
CA LEU A 240 18.59 4.79 13.34
C LEU A 240 18.51 3.28 13.60
N LEU A 241 19.15 2.45 12.77
CA LEU A 241 19.12 0.99 12.95
C LEU A 241 19.78 0.58 14.27
N GLU A 242 20.86 1.26 14.67
CA GLU A 242 21.50 1.01 15.95
C GLU A 242 20.63 1.47 17.14
N ASP A 243 19.94 2.59 17.04
CA ASP A 243 19.02 3.05 18.08
C ASP A 243 17.79 2.14 18.20
N LEU A 244 17.26 1.61 17.09
CA LEU A 244 16.20 0.60 17.13
C LEU A 244 16.64 -0.67 17.88
N LYS A 245 17.89 -1.11 17.73
CA LYS A 245 18.44 -2.23 18.52
C LYS A 245 18.51 -1.91 20.02
N LYS A 246 18.93 -0.69 20.39
CA LYS A 246 18.95 -0.23 21.79
C LYS A 246 17.53 -0.20 22.39
N LEU A 247 16.51 0.09 21.58
CA LEU A 247 15.10 0.04 21.97
C LEU A 247 14.53 -1.39 21.92
N LEU A 248 15.38 -2.41 21.81
CA LEU A 248 15.05 -3.85 21.79
C LEU A 248 14.23 -4.31 20.58
N PHE A 249 14.20 -3.56 19.49
CA PHE A 249 13.60 -4.02 18.24
C PHE A 249 14.50 -5.01 17.52
N HIS A 250 13.86 -6.00 16.88
CA HIS A 250 14.54 -6.89 15.97
C HIS A 250 14.87 -6.13 14.67
N VAL A 251 16.14 -5.87 14.44
CA VAL A 251 16.69 -5.24 13.23
C VAL A 251 17.43 -6.30 12.43
N ASN A 252 17.24 -6.32 11.11
CA ASN A 252 17.98 -7.25 10.25
C ASN A 252 19.49 -7.04 10.39
N LYS A 253 20.26 -8.10 10.54
CA LYS A 253 21.72 -8.05 10.77
C LYS A 253 22.51 -7.81 9.48
N GLU A 254 21.90 -8.03 8.34
CA GLU A 254 22.55 -8.10 7.04
C GLU A 254 22.54 -6.74 6.31
N TYR A 255 22.49 -5.61 7.06
CA TYR A 255 22.70 -4.30 6.45
C TYR A 255 24.17 -3.92 6.43
N ARG A 256 24.54 -3.10 5.45
CA ARG A 256 25.89 -2.53 5.32
C ARG A 256 25.85 -1.12 4.76
N VAL A 257 26.92 -0.36 5.06
CA VAL A 257 27.13 1.02 4.60
C VAL A 257 28.21 1.04 3.55
N PHE A 258 28.01 1.81 2.47
CA PHE A 258 28.93 1.91 1.33
C PHE A 258 29.08 3.36 0.87
N ASP A 259 30.30 3.71 0.42
CA ASP A 259 30.64 5.02 -0.13
C ASP A 259 30.48 5.08 -1.66
N SER A 260 30.34 3.92 -2.30
CA SER A 260 30.21 3.84 -3.76
C SER A 260 29.08 2.91 -4.19
N ILE A 261 28.46 3.23 -5.34
CA ILE A 261 27.41 2.39 -5.92
C ILE A 261 27.95 1.07 -6.46
N GLU A 262 29.21 1.01 -6.87
CA GLU A 262 29.82 -0.21 -7.39
C GLU A 262 30.05 -1.24 -6.27
N ASP A 263 30.39 -0.79 -5.06
CA ASP A 263 30.48 -1.64 -3.88
C ASP A 263 29.08 -2.15 -3.46
N VAL A 264 28.04 -1.31 -3.60
CA VAL A 264 26.65 -1.71 -3.43
C VAL A 264 26.28 -2.83 -4.40
N ILE A 265 26.58 -2.67 -5.68
CA ILE A 265 26.33 -3.68 -6.73
C ILE A 265 27.04 -5.00 -6.38
N THR A 266 28.32 -4.91 -6.00
CA THR A 266 29.11 -6.10 -5.59
C THR A 266 28.47 -6.80 -4.40
N PHE A 267 28.00 -6.06 -3.41
CA PHE A 267 27.31 -6.61 -2.26
C PHE A 267 25.98 -7.26 -2.63
N ILE A 268 25.18 -6.64 -3.51
CA ILE A 268 23.90 -7.22 -4.01
C ILE A 268 24.17 -8.57 -4.67
N HIS A 269 25.14 -8.65 -5.58
CA HIS A 269 25.48 -9.92 -6.26
C HIS A 269 25.99 -11.01 -5.32
N SER A 270 26.61 -10.65 -4.18
CA SER A 270 26.99 -11.61 -3.17
C SER A 270 25.82 -12.34 -2.50
N TRP A 271 24.59 -11.86 -2.72
CA TRP A 271 23.36 -12.43 -2.18
C TRP A 271 22.60 -13.35 -3.15
N ASP A 272 23.04 -13.48 -4.40
CA ASP A 272 22.34 -14.29 -5.40
C ASP A 272 22.12 -15.74 -4.96
N GLU A 273 23.10 -16.35 -4.23
CA GLU A 273 23.00 -17.71 -3.69
C GLU A 273 22.64 -17.73 -2.20
N ARG A 274 23.12 -16.76 -1.43
CA ARG A 274 22.97 -16.74 0.04
C ARG A 274 21.54 -16.49 0.51
N ARG A 275 20.70 -15.82 -0.31
CA ARG A 275 19.32 -15.49 0.04
C ARG A 275 18.46 -16.73 0.34
N ASP A 276 18.72 -17.85 -0.33
CA ASP A 276 17.95 -19.09 -0.19
C ASP A 276 18.24 -19.81 1.14
N GLU A 277 19.33 -19.44 1.84
CA GLU A 277 19.70 -19.97 3.15
C GLU A 277 19.05 -19.20 4.31
N LEU A 278 18.41 -18.07 4.02
CA LEU A 278 17.78 -17.24 5.05
C LEU A 278 16.55 -17.91 5.67
N PRO A 279 16.34 -17.78 6.98
CA PRO A 279 15.15 -18.31 7.66
C PRO A 279 13.86 -17.53 7.35
N TYR A 280 13.90 -16.54 6.44
CA TYR A 280 12.80 -15.70 5.99
C TYR A 280 12.95 -15.36 4.50
N ALA A 281 11.83 -15.06 3.85
CA ALA A 281 11.81 -14.71 2.44
C ALA A 281 12.26 -13.26 2.19
N THR A 282 13.02 -13.05 1.12
CA THR A 282 13.46 -11.74 0.63
C THR A 282 13.25 -11.64 -0.87
N ASP A 283 12.85 -10.46 -1.35
CA ASP A 283 12.56 -10.21 -2.76
C ASP A 283 13.57 -9.25 -3.42
N GLY A 284 14.58 -8.81 -2.66
CA GLY A 284 15.58 -7.88 -3.16
C GLY A 284 16.38 -7.22 -2.04
N MET A 285 16.89 -6.05 -2.36
CA MET A 285 17.56 -5.17 -1.40
C MET A 285 17.01 -3.75 -1.47
N VAL A 286 17.06 -3.03 -0.36
CA VAL A 286 16.69 -1.62 -0.27
C VAL A 286 17.97 -0.80 -0.11
N ILE A 287 18.21 0.11 -1.02
CA ILE A 287 19.32 1.05 -1.01
C ILE A 287 18.79 2.40 -0.58
N LYS A 288 19.35 2.98 0.48
CA LYS A 288 18.95 4.26 1.05
C LYS A 288 20.16 5.19 1.15
N VAL A 289 19.99 6.46 0.85
CA VAL A 289 21.00 7.48 1.19
C VAL A 289 21.11 7.53 2.72
N ASN A 290 22.32 7.43 3.27
CA ASN A 290 22.50 7.26 4.72
C ASN A 290 22.15 8.53 5.53
N SER A 291 22.56 9.70 5.08
CA SER A 291 22.33 10.99 5.77
C SER A 291 20.88 11.46 5.66
N PHE A 292 20.20 11.69 6.79
CA PHE A 292 18.82 12.22 6.80
C PHE A 292 18.73 13.65 6.26
N ALA A 293 19.78 14.46 6.47
CA ALA A 293 19.84 15.80 5.87
C ALA A 293 19.84 15.70 4.33
N GLN A 294 20.59 14.76 3.76
CA GLN A 294 20.58 14.51 2.31
C GLN A 294 19.24 13.90 1.85
N GLN A 295 18.62 13.00 2.60
CA GLN A 295 17.28 12.49 2.29
C GLN A 295 16.24 13.62 2.23
N GLU A 296 16.34 14.60 3.14
CA GLU A 296 15.43 15.75 3.15
C GLU A 296 15.66 16.67 1.94
N LEU A 297 16.92 16.89 1.51
CA LEU A 297 17.24 17.64 0.29
C LEU A 297 16.69 16.97 -0.97
N LEU A 298 16.85 15.66 -1.08
CA LEU A 298 16.35 14.87 -2.22
C LEU A 298 14.81 14.82 -2.26
N GLY A 299 14.19 14.78 -1.08
CA GLY A 299 12.74 14.78 -0.94
C GLY A 299 12.05 13.54 -1.50
N ASN A 300 10.75 13.66 -1.68
CA ASN A 300 9.88 12.58 -2.13
C ASN A 300 9.07 13.01 -3.36
N THR A 301 8.71 12.04 -4.19
CA THR A 301 7.58 12.19 -5.10
C THR A 301 6.29 11.90 -4.33
N VAL A 302 5.14 12.02 -4.98
CA VAL A 302 3.85 11.70 -4.35
C VAL A 302 3.77 10.24 -3.88
N LYS A 303 4.50 9.33 -4.53
CA LYS A 303 4.40 7.88 -4.27
C LYS A 303 5.66 7.26 -3.68
N ILE A 304 6.83 7.77 -4.04
CA ILE A 304 8.12 7.16 -3.70
C ILE A 304 9.13 8.21 -3.24
N PRO A 305 10.04 7.85 -2.32
CA PRO A 305 11.18 8.68 -1.96
C PRO A 305 12.18 8.77 -3.13
N ARG A 306 12.89 9.89 -3.26
CA ARG A 306 13.97 10.05 -4.24
C ARG A 306 15.31 9.54 -3.71
N TRP A 307 15.41 9.37 -2.42
CA TRP A 307 16.62 8.97 -1.69
C TRP A 307 16.70 7.46 -1.42
N ALA A 308 15.68 6.68 -1.79
CA ALA A 308 15.68 5.23 -1.61
C ALA A 308 15.13 4.52 -2.84
N ILE A 309 15.64 3.30 -3.08
CA ILE A 309 15.22 2.45 -4.18
C ILE A 309 15.31 0.99 -3.76
N ALA A 310 14.46 0.14 -4.32
CA ALA A 310 14.50 -1.31 -4.14
C ALA A 310 15.14 -1.96 -5.38
N TYR A 311 16.26 -2.66 -5.17
CA TYR A 311 16.84 -3.54 -6.19
C TYR A 311 16.17 -4.91 -6.07
N LYS A 312 15.43 -5.31 -7.08
CA LYS A 312 14.74 -6.59 -7.13
C LYS A 312 15.67 -7.68 -7.65
N PHE A 313 15.74 -8.79 -6.92
CA PHE A 313 16.44 -9.96 -7.42
C PHE A 313 15.79 -10.47 -8.71
N PRO A 314 16.58 -11.12 -9.60
CA PRO A 314 16.02 -11.74 -10.79
C PRO A 314 14.86 -12.67 -10.41
N PRO A 315 13.71 -12.57 -11.11
CA PRO A 315 12.58 -13.41 -10.81
C PRO A 315 12.90 -14.88 -11.10
N GLU A 316 12.36 -15.76 -10.26
CA GLU A 316 12.38 -17.20 -10.52
C GLU A 316 11.75 -17.48 -11.89
N ARG A 317 12.33 -18.39 -12.65
CA ARG A 317 11.85 -18.83 -13.95
C ARG A 317 11.53 -20.30 -13.95
N ALA A 318 10.47 -20.68 -14.64
CA ALA A 318 10.10 -22.07 -14.85
C ALA A 318 9.82 -22.32 -16.34
N LYS A 319 10.04 -23.58 -16.74
CA LYS A 319 9.64 -24.06 -18.07
C LYS A 319 8.30 -24.77 -17.96
N THR A 320 7.42 -24.49 -18.92
CA THR A 320 6.14 -25.20 -19.04
C THR A 320 5.66 -25.18 -20.48
N LYS A 321 4.61 -25.97 -20.79
CA LYS A 321 4.04 -26.06 -22.13
C LYS A 321 2.80 -25.19 -22.27
N VAL A 322 2.66 -24.49 -23.40
CA VAL A 322 1.44 -23.77 -23.80
C VAL A 322 0.45 -24.78 -24.35
N GLU A 323 -0.62 -25.06 -23.61
CA GLU A 323 -1.70 -25.96 -24.04
C GLU A 323 -2.69 -25.26 -24.96
N GLY A 324 -2.90 -23.95 -24.71
CA GLY A 324 -3.78 -23.11 -25.49
C GLY A 324 -3.51 -21.62 -25.23
N ILE A 325 -4.17 -20.77 -26.04
CA ILE A 325 -4.19 -19.33 -25.80
C ILE A 325 -5.66 -18.89 -25.77
N SER A 326 -6.10 -18.45 -24.61
CA SER A 326 -7.43 -17.91 -24.38
C SER A 326 -7.42 -16.39 -24.44
N VAL A 327 -8.55 -15.79 -24.86
CA VAL A 327 -8.66 -14.32 -24.97
C VAL A 327 -9.78 -13.84 -24.05
N THR A 328 -9.46 -12.89 -23.19
CA THR A 328 -10.41 -12.25 -22.26
C THR A 328 -10.72 -10.82 -22.72
N VAL A 329 -11.91 -10.33 -22.38
CA VAL A 329 -12.36 -8.97 -22.72
C VAL A 329 -12.33 -8.12 -21.44
N GLY A 330 -11.52 -7.07 -21.45
CA GLY A 330 -11.44 -6.13 -20.34
C GLY A 330 -12.56 -5.07 -20.34
N ARG A 331 -12.66 -4.30 -19.25
CA ARG A 331 -13.71 -3.27 -19.05
C ARG A 331 -13.75 -2.18 -20.14
N THR A 332 -12.66 -1.93 -20.83
CA THR A 332 -12.55 -0.98 -21.96
C THR A 332 -12.69 -1.65 -23.32
N GLY A 333 -13.14 -2.90 -23.36
CA GLY A 333 -13.28 -3.70 -24.55
C GLY A 333 -11.98 -4.32 -25.06
N VAL A 334 -10.84 -4.08 -24.44
CA VAL A 334 -9.54 -4.64 -24.86
C VAL A 334 -9.55 -6.15 -24.76
N LEU A 335 -9.16 -6.81 -25.86
CA LEU A 335 -8.95 -8.23 -25.92
C LEU A 335 -7.53 -8.55 -25.44
N THR A 336 -7.42 -9.27 -24.33
CA THR A 336 -6.13 -9.62 -23.72
C THR A 336 -5.90 -11.13 -23.84
N PRO A 337 -4.86 -11.56 -24.60
CA PRO A 337 -4.50 -12.97 -24.71
C PRO A 337 -3.75 -13.44 -23.46
N ALA A 338 -4.00 -14.69 -23.05
CA ALA A 338 -3.29 -15.37 -21.97
C ALA A 338 -2.99 -16.83 -22.39
N ALA A 339 -1.80 -17.29 -22.08
CA ALA A 339 -1.42 -18.68 -22.28
C ALA A 339 -2.06 -19.56 -21.19
N ASP A 340 -2.76 -20.60 -21.60
CA ASP A 340 -3.19 -21.70 -20.75
C ASP A 340 -2.04 -22.72 -20.72
N LEU A 341 -1.52 -23.04 -19.52
CA LEU A 341 -0.26 -23.73 -19.34
C LEU A 341 -0.45 -25.08 -18.68
N THR A 342 0.41 -26.04 -19.02
CA THR A 342 0.61 -27.20 -18.15
C THR A 342 0.99 -26.71 -16.77
N PRO A 343 0.28 -27.13 -15.69
CA PRO A 343 0.53 -26.61 -14.36
C PRO A 343 1.99 -26.77 -13.92
N VAL A 344 2.63 -25.69 -13.47
CA VAL A 344 4.03 -25.69 -13.02
C VAL A 344 4.19 -24.88 -11.75
N ARG A 345 5.07 -25.29 -10.86
CA ARG A 345 5.42 -24.49 -9.68
C ARG A 345 6.38 -23.37 -10.05
N LEU A 346 6.07 -22.17 -9.57
CA LEU A 346 6.86 -20.98 -9.78
C LEU A 346 6.68 -20.03 -8.59
N ALA A 347 7.76 -19.69 -7.90
CA ALA A 347 7.76 -18.82 -6.73
C ALA A 347 6.65 -19.20 -5.73
N GLY A 348 6.66 -20.46 -5.29
CA GLY A 348 5.75 -21.01 -4.28
C GLY A 348 4.30 -21.26 -4.73
N THR A 349 3.89 -20.87 -5.94
CA THR A 349 2.52 -21.08 -6.45
C THR A 349 2.47 -22.02 -7.65
N THR A 350 1.33 -22.68 -7.86
CA THR A 350 1.09 -23.44 -9.08
C THR A 350 0.48 -22.52 -10.15
N VAL A 351 1.26 -22.23 -11.19
CA VAL A 351 0.85 -21.40 -12.31
C VAL A 351 0.19 -22.26 -13.39
N LYS A 352 -1.02 -21.91 -13.78
CA LYS A 352 -1.80 -22.55 -14.85
C LYS A 352 -2.06 -21.60 -16.01
N ARG A 353 -1.87 -20.29 -15.82
CA ARG A 353 -2.07 -19.26 -16.82
C ARG A 353 -1.03 -18.16 -16.70
N ALA A 354 -0.59 -17.59 -17.81
CA ALA A 354 0.33 -16.47 -17.85
C ALA A 354 -0.09 -15.46 -18.91
N THR A 355 0.13 -14.17 -18.66
CA THR A 355 -0.21 -13.13 -19.62
C THR A 355 0.68 -13.19 -20.86
N LEU A 356 0.08 -12.87 -21.99
CA LEU A 356 0.77 -12.66 -23.27
C LEU A 356 0.70 -11.18 -23.71
N HIS A 357 0.28 -10.30 -22.81
CA HIS A 357 0.14 -8.87 -23.00
C HIS A 357 -0.78 -8.47 -24.15
N ASN A 358 -0.38 -8.66 -25.41
CA ASN A 358 -1.15 -8.33 -26.61
C ASN A 358 -0.69 -9.18 -27.82
N GLU A 359 -1.35 -9.00 -28.95
CA GLU A 359 -1.04 -9.72 -30.19
C GLU A 359 0.37 -9.44 -30.70
N ASP A 360 0.84 -8.20 -30.60
CA ASP A 360 2.18 -7.81 -31.09
C ASP A 360 3.28 -8.51 -30.31
N TYR A 361 3.10 -8.65 -28.98
CA TYR A 361 4.03 -9.39 -28.11
C TYR A 361 4.13 -10.86 -28.53
N ILE A 362 3.00 -11.51 -28.85
CA ILE A 362 2.96 -12.90 -29.31
C ILE A 362 3.73 -13.04 -30.62
N LYS A 363 3.51 -12.11 -31.57
CA LYS A 363 4.17 -12.09 -32.88
C LYS A 363 5.68 -11.80 -32.76
N GLU A 364 6.05 -10.80 -31.96
CA GLU A 364 7.45 -10.41 -31.75
C GLU A 364 8.27 -11.55 -31.14
N LYS A 365 7.70 -12.25 -30.13
CA LYS A 365 8.34 -13.38 -29.47
C LYS A 365 8.16 -14.70 -30.21
N ASP A 366 7.36 -14.76 -31.28
CA ASP A 366 6.99 -15.96 -32.01
C ASP A 366 6.47 -17.08 -31.10
N ILE A 367 5.55 -16.72 -30.15
CA ILE A 367 4.96 -17.69 -29.23
C ILE A 367 3.83 -18.44 -29.92
N ARG A 368 3.86 -19.79 -29.86
CA ARG A 368 2.90 -20.66 -30.52
C ARG A 368 2.23 -21.60 -29.53
N ILE A 369 1.01 -22.02 -29.84
CA ILE A 369 0.32 -23.07 -29.10
C ILE A 369 1.09 -24.39 -29.28
N GLY A 370 1.44 -25.06 -28.20
CA GLY A 370 2.27 -26.25 -28.20
C GLY A 370 3.74 -25.97 -27.84
N ASP A 371 4.20 -24.71 -27.82
CA ASP A 371 5.55 -24.36 -27.41
C ASP A 371 5.86 -24.74 -25.95
N THR A 372 7.07 -25.17 -25.71
CA THR A 372 7.67 -25.06 -24.38
C THR A 372 8.12 -23.62 -24.19
N VAL A 373 7.65 -22.97 -23.13
CA VAL A 373 7.93 -21.55 -22.85
C VAL A 373 8.61 -21.38 -21.50
N ILE A 374 9.38 -20.30 -21.37
CA ILE A 374 9.88 -19.81 -20.09
C ILE A 374 8.85 -18.84 -19.55
N ILE A 375 8.44 -19.04 -18.31
CA ILE A 375 7.57 -18.12 -17.58
C ILE A 375 8.29 -17.54 -16.38
N GLN A 376 7.89 -16.34 -15.97
CA GLN A 376 8.30 -15.67 -14.75
C GLN A 376 7.13 -14.92 -14.15
N LYS A 377 7.25 -14.40 -12.93
CA LYS A 377 6.26 -13.49 -12.35
C LYS A 377 6.73 -12.04 -12.51
N ALA A 378 6.01 -11.24 -13.31
CA ALA A 378 6.24 -9.82 -13.40
C ALA A 378 5.91 -9.15 -12.06
N GLY A 379 6.89 -8.42 -11.47
CA GLY A 379 6.74 -7.81 -10.16
C GLY A 379 6.39 -8.81 -9.05
N GLU A 380 6.78 -10.08 -9.20
CA GLU A 380 6.54 -11.20 -8.27
C GLU A 380 5.07 -11.60 -8.08
N ILE A 381 4.15 -11.02 -8.84
CA ILE A 381 2.71 -11.23 -8.70
C ILE A 381 2.11 -11.90 -9.94
N ILE A 382 2.27 -11.30 -11.11
CA ILE A 382 1.56 -11.69 -12.33
C ILE A 382 2.44 -12.62 -13.20
N PRO A 383 2.03 -13.88 -13.42
CA PRO A 383 2.76 -14.74 -14.34
C PRO A 383 2.72 -14.22 -15.77
N GLU A 384 3.86 -14.16 -16.42
CA GLU A 384 4.02 -13.77 -17.82
C GLU A 384 4.89 -14.77 -18.58
N VAL A 385 4.64 -14.91 -19.88
CA VAL A 385 5.49 -15.72 -20.76
C VAL A 385 6.64 -14.85 -21.25
N VAL A 386 7.88 -15.22 -20.92
CA VAL A 386 9.11 -14.53 -21.35
C VAL A 386 9.39 -14.79 -22.84
N GLY A 387 9.19 -16.04 -23.28
CA GLY A 387 9.38 -16.47 -24.65
C GLY A 387 9.48 -17.98 -24.80
N PRO A 388 9.47 -18.49 -26.06
CA PRO A 388 9.54 -19.90 -26.34
C PRO A 388 10.97 -20.45 -26.25
N VAL A 389 11.10 -21.72 -25.91
CA VAL A 389 12.34 -22.49 -26.02
C VAL A 389 12.40 -23.09 -27.44
N VAL A 390 12.78 -22.29 -28.40
CA VAL A 390 12.72 -22.65 -29.86
C VAL A 390 13.42 -23.98 -30.19
N LYS A 391 14.48 -24.33 -29.45
CA LYS A 391 15.22 -25.59 -29.62
C LYS A 391 14.41 -26.84 -29.26
N GLU A 392 13.31 -26.68 -28.52
CA GLU A 392 12.44 -27.76 -28.08
C GLU A 392 11.20 -27.91 -28.99
N ARG A 393 11.08 -27.12 -30.07
CA ARG A 393 10.01 -27.23 -31.05
C ARG A 393 10.09 -28.51 -31.84
N THR A 394 8.92 -29.12 -32.06
CA THR A 394 8.74 -30.38 -32.80
C THR A 394 8.24 -30.15 -34.21
N GLY A 395 7.84 -28.92 -34.57
CA GLY A 395 7.22 -28.57 -35.85
C GLY A 395 5.70 -28.77 -35.87
N GLN A 396 5.10 -29.11 -34.72
CA GLN A 396 3.64 -29.26 -34.57
C GLN A 396 2.99 -28.07 -33.88
N GLU A 397 3.76 -27.04 -33.58
CA GLU A 397 3.33 -25.83 -32.86
C GLU A 397 2.47 -24.96 -33.81
N ASN A 398 1.29 -24.56 -33.34
CA ASN A 398 0.35 -23.76 -34.09
C ASN A 398 0.50 -22.26 -33.82
N VAL A 399 0.56 -21.48 -34.89
CA VAL A 399 0.55 -20.01 -34.79
C VAL A 399 -0.80 -19.55 -34.25
N PHE A 400 -0.75 -18.68 -33.21
CA PHE A 400 -1.96 -18.05 -32.69
C PHE A 400 -2.43 -16.93 -33.63
N VAL A 401 -3.73 -16.87 -33.85
CA VAL A 401 -4.39 -15.79 -34.60
C VAL A 401 -5.41 -15.13 -33.67
N MET A 402 -5.32 -13.80 -33.54
CA MET A 402 -6.27 -13.04 -32.72
C MET A 402 -7.68 -13.18 -33.31
N PRO A 403 -8.72 -13.44 -32.48
CA PRO A 403 -10.09 -13.56 -33.01
C PRO A 403 -10.55 -12.25 -33.65
N THR A 404 -11.23 -12.34 -34.78
CA THR A 404 -11.84 -11.22 -35.50
C THR A 404 -13.19 -10.81 -34.90
N HIS A 405 -13.74 -11.63 -34.02
CA HIS A 405 -14.99 -11.39 -33.31
C HIS A 405 -14.78 -11.50 -31.81
N CYS A 406 -15.51 -10.68 -31.06
CA CYS A 406 -15.46 -10.66 -29.61
C CYS A 406 -15.91 -11.99 -29.00
N PRO A 407 -15.12 -12.66 -28.17
CA PRO A 407 -15.52 -13.92 -27.54
C PRO A 407 -16.70 -13.77 -26.57
N GLY A 408 -17.00 -12.56 -26.11
CA GLY A 408 -18.10 -12.31 -25.18
C GLY A 408 -19.45 -11.95 -25.82
N CYS A 409 -19.47 -11.42 -27.04
CA CYS A 409 -20.72 -10.99 -27.69
C CYS A 409 -20.81 -11.26 -29.18
N GLY A 410 -19.78 -11.83 -29.81
CA GLY A 410 -19.78 -12.14 -31.25
C GLY A 410 -19.67 -10.93 -32.20
N HIS A 411 -19.59 -9.69 -31.69
CA HIS A 411 -19.40 -8.51 -32.55
C HIS A 411 -17.98 -8.48 -33.13
N GLU A 412 -17.85 -7.91 -34.32
CA GLU A 412 -16.55 -7.66 -34.94
C GLU A 412 -15.69 -6.77 -34.06
N VAL A 413 -14.39 -7.09 -33.91
CA VAL A 413 -13.45 -6.33 -33.09
C VAL A 413 -12.63 -5.39 -33.97
N VAL A 414 -12.23 -4.27 -33.40
CA VAL A 414 -11.49 -3.21 -34.10
C VAL A 414 -10.12 -3.01 -33.45
N ARG A 415 -9.11 -2.79 -34.25
CA ARG A 415 -7.81 -2.33 -33.79
C ARG A 415 -7.61 -0.89 -34.28
N PRO A 416 -7.70 0.12 -33.38
CA PRO A 416 -7.49 1.51 -33.74
C PRO A 416 -6.06 1.76 -34.25
N ASP A 417 -5.92 2.65 -35.23
CA ASP A 417 -4.62 3.02 -35.75
C ASP A 417 -3.70 3.56 -34.65
N GLY A 418 -2.48 3.05 -34.56
CA GLY A 418 -1.48 3.43 -33.56
C GLY A 418 -1.69 2.79 -32.18
N GLU A 419 -2.70 1.93 -31.96
CA GLU A 419 -2.87 1.16 -30.75
C GLU A 419 -2.44 -0.31 -30.94
N ALA A 420 -1.75 -0.87 -29.92
CA ALA A 420 -1.40 -2.30 -29.91
C ALA A 420 -2.58 -3.20 -29.49
N ALA A 421 -3.69 -2.60 -29.07
CA ALA A 421 -4.83 -3.30 -28.48
C ALA A 421 -5.99 -3.47 -29.48
N THR A 422 -6.40 -4.72 -29.70
CA THR A 422 -7.67 -5.07 -30.37
C THR A 422 -8.83 -4.92 -29.38
N ARG A 423 -9.99 -4.39 -29.81
CA ARG A 423 -11.10 -4.03 -28.93
C ARG A 423 -12.45 -4.48 -29.45
N CYS A 424 -13.31 -4.91 -28.54
CA CYS A 424 -14.74 -4.95 -28.76
C CYS A 424 -15.32 -3.54 -28.58
N VAL A 425 -16.05 -3.05 -29.58
CA VAL A 425 -16.68 -1.71 -29.54
C VAL A 425 -18.19 -1.78 -29.25
N ASN A 426 -18.73 -2.96 -29.01
CA ASN A 426 -20.14 -3.12 -28.66
C ASN A 426 -20.40 -2.63 -27.23
N PRO A 427 -21.18 -1.56 -27.01
CA PRO A 427 -21.49 -1.04 -25.67
C PRO A 427 -22.31 -2.01 -24.81
N GLU A 428 -23.08 -2.89 -25.46
CA GLU A 428 -23.94 -3.90 -24.80
C GLU A 428 -23.24 -5.25 -24.61
N CYS A 429 -21.91 -5.30 -24.77
CA CYS A 429 -21.18 -6.55 -24.60
C CYS A 429 -21.24 -7.04 -23.14
N PRO A 430 -21.78 -8.25 -22.86
CA PRO A 430 -21.90 -8.78 -21.51
C PRO A 430 -20.55 -8.92 -20.80
N ALA A 431 -19.49 -9.25 -21.53
CA ALA A 431 -18.15 -9.36 -20.98
C ALA A 431 -17.60 -7.99 -20.53
N ILE A 432 -17.86 -6.91 -21.29
CA ILE A 432 -17.50 -5.55 -20.90
C ILE A 432 -18.31 -5.12 -19.68
N LEU A 433 -19.60 -5.40 -19.66
CA LEU A 433 -20.47 -5.05 -18.53
C LEU A 433 -20.05 -5.78 -17.26
N SER A 434 -19.75 -7.07 -17.32
CA SER A 434 -19.21 -7.82 -16.18
C SER A 434 -17.96 -7.15 -15.59
N GLN A 435 -17.01 -6.74 -16.42
CA GLN A 435 -15.79 -6.06 -15.97
C GLN A 435 -16.05 -4.62 -15.47
N LYS A 436 -17.03 -3.92 -16.03
CA LYS A 436 -17.48 -2.61 -15.51
C LYS A 436 -18.09 -2.76 -14.11
N VAL A 437 -18.93 -3.78 -13.89
CA VAL A 437 -19.53 -4.09 -12.58
C VAL A 437 -18.42 -4.45 -11.58
N ALA A 438 -17.50 -5.36 -11.92
CA ALA A 438 -16.40 -5.75 -11.06
C ALA A 438 -15.54 -4.54 -10.62
N HIS A 439 -15.26 -3.61 -11.54
CA HIS A 439 -14.57 -2.38 -11.21
C HIS A 439 -15.41 -1.47 -10.31
N PHE A 440 -16.68 -1.27 -10.65
CA PHE A 440 -17.60 -0.39 -9.93
C PHE A 440 -17.77 -0.82 -8.47
N VAL A 441 -17.93 -2.11 -8.20
CA VAL A 441 -18.13 -2.64 -6.85
C VAL A 441 -16.83 -2.78 -6.05
N SER A 442 -15.67 -2.63 -6.70
CA SER A 442 -14.37 -2.85 -6.08
C SER A 442 -14.13 -1.98 -4.83
N ARG A 443 -13.23 -2.44 -3.95
CA ARG A 443 -12.90 -1.79 -2.66
C ARG A 443 -12.54 -0.31 -2.79
N ASN A 444 -11.82 0.07 -3.84
CA ASN A 444 -11.39 1.45 -4.07
C ASN A 444 -12.43 2.31 -4.80
N ALA A 445 -13.46 1.68 -5.37
CA ALA A 445 -14.60 2.32 -6.02
C ALA A 445 -15.80 2.40 -5.04
N MET A 446 -16.92 1.80 -5.34
CA MET A 446 -18.13 1.87 -4.49
C MET A 446 -18.06 0.97 -3.25
N ASN A 447 -17.11 0.01 -3.19
CA ASN A 447 -16.90 -0.91 -2.05
C ASN A 447 -18.15 -1.73 -1.67
N ILE A 448 -18.74 -2.38 -2.65
CA ILE A 448 -19.90 -3.23 -2.44
C ILE A 448 -19.43 -4.67 -2.23
N ASP A 449 -19.30 -5.06 -0.96
CA ASP A 449 -18.91 -6.42 -0.60
C ASP A 449 -20.01 -7.42 -0.91
N GLY A 450 -19.62 -8.62 -1.36
CA GLY A 450 -20.55 -9.72 -1.66
C GLY A 450 -20.97 -9.79 -3.13
N LEU A 451 -20.63 -8.79 -3.97
CA LEU A 451 -20.92 -8.78 -5.40
C LEU A 451 -19.66 -9.10 -6.21
N GLY A 452 -19.18 -10.36 -6.09
CA GLY A 452 -18.03 -10.87 -6.83
C GLY A 452 -18.39 -11.34 -8.25
N ASP A 453 -17.38 -11.79 -9.00
CA ASP A 453 -17.52 -12.19 -10.41
C ASP A 453 -18.58 -13.27 -10.64
N ALA A 454 -18.68 -14.28 -9.76
CA ALA A 454 -19.65 -15.36 -9.85
C ALA A 454 -21.09 -14.85 -9.71
N ILE A 455 -21.34 -13.95 -8.77
CA ILE A 455 -22.65 -13.35 -8.54
C ILE A 455 -23.01 -12.39 -9.69
N THR A 456 -22.05 -11.58 -10.13
CA THR A 456 -22.21 -10.70 -11.29
C THR A 456 -22.60 -11.51 -12.53
N ALA A 457 -21.97 -12.66 -12.78
CA ALA A 457 -22.31 -13.53 -13.90
C ALA A 457 -23.74 -14.07 -13.81
N GLN A 458 -24.20 -14.49 -12.62
CA GLN A 458 -25.58 -14.95 -12.42
C GLN A 458 -26.59 -13.82 -12.64
N LEU A 459 -26.34 -12.61 -12.11
CA LEU A 459 -27.21 -11.44 -12.28
C LEU A 459 -27.36 -11.06 -13.78
N LEU A 460 -26.26 -11.08 -14.53
CA LEU A 460 -26.27 -10.86 -15.98
C LEU A 460 -27.01 -11.94 -16.74
N GLN A 461 -26.79 -13.21 -16.37
CA GLN A 461 -27.44 -14.36 -17.03
C GLN A 461 -28.94 -14.39 -16.82
N GLN A 462 -29.39 -13.98 -15.61
CA GLN A 462 -30.83 -13.89 -15.29
C GLN A 462 -31.47 -12.59 -15.79
N GLY A 463 -30.68 -11.66 -16.37
CA GLY A 463 -31.17 -10.37 -16.87
C GLY A 463 -31.60 -9.41 -15.75
N LEU A 464 -31.10 -9.59 -14.53
CA LEU A 464 -31.40 -8.73 -13.39
C LEU A 464 -30.63 -7.39 -13.44
N ILE A 465 -29.49 -7.37 -14.13
CA ILE A 465 -28.70 -6.15 -14.39
C ILE A 465 -28.32 -6.05 -15.86
N HIS A 466 -28.48 -4.87 -16.46
CA HIS A 466 -28.07 -4.53 -17.83
C HIS A 466 -27.08 -3.37 -17.87
N ARG A 467 -26.92 -2.66 -16.76
CA ARG A 467 -25.98 -1.56 -16.54
C ARG A 467 -25.60 -1.47 -15.06
N VAL A 468 -24.56 -0.74 -14.78
CA VAL A 468 -23.97 -0.65 -13.42
C VAL A 468 -24.95 -0.06 -12.39
N SER A 469 -25.80 0.88 -12.83
CA SER A 469 -26.81 1.50 -11.97
C SER A 469 -27.90 0.54 -11.48
N ASP A 470 -28.18 -0.54 -12.23
CA ASP A 470 -29.24 -1.49 -11.88
C ASP A 470 -28.94 -2.27 -10.57
N ILE A 471 -27.69 -2.21 -10.10
CA ILE A 471 -27.28 -2.75 -8.79
C ILE A 471 -28.09 -2.13 -7.65
N TYR A 472 -28.47 -0.86 -7.78
CA TYR A 472 -29.25 -0.15 -6.76
C TYR A 472 -30.76 -0.47 -6.80
N ASP A 473 -31.24 -1.15 -7.84
CA ASP A 473 -32.64 -1.58 -7.99
C ASP A 473 -32.86 -3.03 -7.55
N LEU A 474 -31.77 -3.78 -7.18
CA LEU A 474 -31.84 -5.17 -6.75
C LEU A 474 -32.66 -5.33 -5.46
N LYS A 475 -33.54 -6.33 -5.46
CA LYS A 475 -34.38 -6.69 -4.33
C LYS A 475 -33.92 -8.00 -3.69
N LYS A 476 -34.36 -8.23 -2.46
CA LYS A 476 -34.03 -9.44 -1.71
C LYS A 476 -34.49 -10.71 -2.45
N GLU A 477 -35.67 -10.65 -3.07
CA GLU A 477 -36.26 -11.76 -3.82
C GLU A 477 -35.39 -12.14 -5.03
N ASP A 478 -34.82 -11.16 -5.72
CA ASP A 478 -33.90 -11.37 -6.85
C ASP A 478 -32.65 -12.11 -6.40
N LEU A 479 -32.07 -11.71 -5.27
CA LEU A 479 -30.85 -12.28 -4.73
C LEU A 479 -31.04 -13.70 -4.20
N ILE A 480 -32.15 -14.00 -3.51
CA ILE A 480 -32.46 -15.33 -3.00
C ILE A 480 -32.62 -16.36 -4.13
N SER A 481 -32.99 -15.92 -5.34
CA SER A 481 -33.09 -16.77 -6.52
C SER A 481 -31.73 -17.24 -7.07
N LEU A 482 -30.63 -16.61 -6.66
CA LEU A 482 -29.26 -16.92 -7.10
C LEU A 482 -28.69 -18.11 -6.34
N GLU A 483 -27.89 -18.92 -7.03
CA GLU A 483 -27.20 -20.05 -6.43
C GLU A 483 -26.20 -19.55 -5.35
N GLY A 484 -26.24 -20.16 -4.16
CA GLY A 484 -25.36 -19.80 -3.05
C GLY A 484 -25.86 -18.64 -2.20
N PHE A 485 -27.05 -18.06 -2.47
CA PHE A 485 -27.65 -17.03 -1.63
C PHE A 485 -28.68 -17.60 -0.66
N ALA A 486 -28.66 -17.04 0.56
CA ALA A 486 -29.67 -17.22 1.60
C ALA A 486 -30.04 -15.84 2.15
N ASP A 487 -31.09 -15.77 2.99
CA ASP A 487 -31.58 -14.52 3.60
C ASP A 487 -30.47 -13.62 4.14
N LYS A 488 -29.52 -14.18 4.91
CA LYS A 488 -28.44 -13.41 5.53
C LYS A 488 -27.44 -12.83 4.52
N SER A 489 -27.09 -13.57 3.47
CA SER A 489 -26.19 -13.09 2.42
C SER A 489 -26.84 -12.03 1.55
N ALA A 490 -28.14 -12.17 1.26
CA ALA A 490 -28.93 -11.16 0.55
C ALA A 490 -29.02 -9.86 1.36
N ASP A 491 -29.35 -9.93 2.66
CA ASP A 491 -29.41 -8.76 3.54
C ASP A 491 -28.04 -8.05 3.65
N ASN A 492 -26.94 -8.80 3.74
CA ASN A 492 -25.59 -8.25 3.79
C ASN A 492 -25.22 -7.51 2.49
N LEU A 493 -25.53 -8.08 1.33
CA LEU A 493 -25.28 -7.44 0.04
C LEU A 493 -26.12 -6.17 -0.13
N LEU A 494 -27.42 -6.21 0.17
CA LEU A 494 -28.29 -5.02 0.10
C LEU A 494 -27.82 -3.92 1.04
N LYS A 495 -27.34 -4.28 2.23
CA LYS A 495 -26.73 -3.31 3.14
C LYS A 495 -25.47 -2.69 2.55
N ALA A 496 -24.59 -3.49 1.94
CA ALA A 496 -23.38 -3.00 1.28
C ALA A 496 -23.72 -2.06 0.11
N VAL A 497 -24.77 -2.36 -0.67
CA VAL A 497 -25.29 -1.50 -1.72
C VAL A 497 -25.78 -0.17 -1.14
N GLU A 498 -26.54 -0.19 -0.05
CA GLU A 498 -27.04 1.04 0.60
C GLU A 498 -25.90 1.88 1.20
N ASP A 499 -24.96 1.23 1.88
CA ASP A 499 -23.79 1.92 2.46
C ASP A 499 -22.91 2.55 1.36
N SER A 500 -22.85 1.97 0.16
CA SER A 500 -22.09 2.48 -0.97
C SER A 500 -22.59 3.85 -1.49
N LYS A 501 -23.84 4.20 -1.25
CA LYS A 501 -24.41 5.48 -1.67
C LYS A 501 -23.72 6.69 -1.02
N LYS A 502 -23.01 6.49 0.09
CA LYS A 502 -22.37 7.56 0.91
C LYS A 502 -20.87 7.70 0.68
N VAL A 503 -20.29 7.05 -0.33
CA VAL A 503 -18.83 7.01 -0.53
C VAL A 503 -18.22 8.34 -1.02
N GLY A 504 -19.04 9.25 -1.55
CA GLY A 504 -18.66 10.58 -2.01
C GLY A 504 -18.08 10.64 -3.44
N LEU A 505 -18.04 11.84 -4.01
CA LEU A 505 -17.75 12.09 -5.42
C LEU A 505 -16.44 11.49 -5.91
N ALA A 506 -15.36 11.55 -5.14
CA ALA A 506 -14.05 11.06 -5.58
C ALA A 506 -14.09 9.55 -5.92
N ARG A 507 -14.80 8.76 -5.11
CA ARG A 507 -14.94 7.33 -5.33
C ARG A 507 -15.91 7.02 -6.46
N VAL A 508 -16.98 7.80 -6.58
CA VAL A 508 -17.91 7.70 -7.72
C VAL A 508 -17.18 7.97 -9.02
N LEU A 509 -16.40 9.06 -9.15
CA LEU A 509 -15.63 9.36 -10.36
C LEU A 509 -14.64 8.24 -10.72
N PHE A 510 -14.02 7.63 -9.74
CA PHE A 510 -13.16 6.46 -9.98
C PHE A 510 -13.99 5.25 -10.42
N ALA A 511 -15.14 4.99 -9.78
CA ALA A 511 -16.04 3.88 -10.08
C ALA A 511 -16.63 3.94 -11.50
N LEU A 512 -16.87 5.15 -12.02
CA LEU A 512 -17.34 5.38 -13.40
C LEU A 512 -16.34 4.87 -14.46
N GLY A 513 -15.08 4.61 -14.09
CA GLY A 513 -14.09 3.98 -14.95
C GLY A 513 -13.67 4.80 -16.15
N ILE A 514 -13.73 6.14 -16.05
CA ILE A 514 -13.30 7.06 -17.11
C ILE A 514 -11.85 6.75 -17.50
N ARG A 515 -11.59 6.66 -18.79
CA ARG A 515 -10.24 6.30 -19.29
C ARG A 515 -9.21 7.30 -18.78
N PHE A 516 -8.05 6.83 -18.34
CA PHE A 516 -6.95 7.59 -17.73
C PHE A 516 -7.25 8.22 -16.37
N VAL A 517 -8.46 8.14 -15.84
CA VAL A 517 -8.82 8.64 -14.53
C VAL A 517 -8.63 7.53 -13.49
N GLY A 518 -7.51 7.58 -12.79
CA GLY A 518 -7.24 6.73 -11.61
C GLY A 518 -7.80 7.37 -10.32
N ALA A 519 -7.72 6.67 -9.20
CA ALA A 519 -8.23 7.14 -7.91
C ALA A 519 -7.68 8.52 -7.51
N LYS A 520 -6.40 8.83 -7.84
CA LYS A 520 -5.79 10.13 -7.57
C LYS A 520 -6.42 11.25 -8.40
N ALA A 521 -6.52 11.07 -9.72
CA ALA A 521 -7.13 12.05 -10.59
C ALA A 521 -8.61 12.28 -10.24
N ALA A 522 -9.35 11.21 -9.93
CA ALA A 522 -10.73 11.28 -9.46
C ALA A 522 -10.87 12.12 -8.18
N ARG A 523 -9.95 11.96 -7.22
CA ARG A 523 -9.92 12.77 -6.00
C ARG A 523 -9.64 14.24 -6.29
N ILE A 524 -8.63 14.55 -7.11
CA ILE A 524 -8.28 15.91 -7.49
C ILE A 524 -9.45 16.61 -8.17
N LEU A 525 -10.10 15.94 -9.12
CA LEU A 525 -11.28 16.46 -9.81
C LEU A 525 -12.44 16.69 -8.86
N ALA A 526 -12.71 15.76 -7.94
CA ALA A 526 -13.77 15.88 -6.94
C ALA A 526 -13.53 17.05 -5.98
N GLU A 527 -12.30 17.21 -5.48
CA GLU A 527 -11.91 18.32 -4.59
C GLU A 527 -12.01 19.69 -5.29
N HIS A 528 -11.68 19.75 -6.60
CA HIS A 528 -11.70 20.97 -7.38
C HIS A 528 -13.12 21.42 -7.72
N PHE A 529 -13.94 20.52 -8.27
CA PHE A 529 -15.28 20.86 -8.77
C PHE A 529 -16.37 20.75 -7.72
N GLY A 530 -16.24 19.86 -6.75
CA GLY A 530 -17.20 19.66 -5.67
C GLY A 530 -18.47 18.89 -6.06
N SER A 531 -18.85 18.85 -7.34
CA SER A 531 -20.01 18.10 -7.86
C SER A 531 -19.78 17.62 -9.29
N VAL A 532 -20.59 16.63 -9.74
CA VAL A 532 -20.56 16.13 -11.12
C VAL A 532 -21.05 17.18 -12.10
N GLU A 533 -22.03 18.01 -11.73
CA GLU A 533 -22.58 19.08 -12.58
C GLU A 533 -21.51 20.14 -12.86
N ALA A 534 -20.75 20.55 -11.84
CA ALA A 534 -19.66 21.49 -12.00
C ALA A 534 -18.55 20.91 -12.90
N LEU A 535 -18.22 19.64 -12.73
CA LEU A 535 -17.27 18.93 -13.59
C LEU A 535 -17.77 18.84 -15.04
N ALA A 536 -19.07 18.60 -15.25
CA ALA A 536 -19.68 18.53 -16.57
C ALA A 536 -19.71 19.90 -17.31
N ALA A 537 -19.75 21.01 -16.56
CA ALA A 537 -19.71 22.35 -17.11
C ALA A 537 -18.29 22.81 -17.49
N ALA A 538 -17.25 22.17 -16.95
CA ALA A 538 -15.86 22.57 -17.13
C ALA A 538 -15.40 22.48 -18.59
N SER A 539 -14.55 23.41 -19.02
CA SER A 539 -13.87 23.38 -20.31
C SER A 539 -12.61 22.48 -20.27
N THR A 540 -12.06 22.15 -21.43
CA THR A 540 -10.82 21.36 -21.51
C THR A 540 -9.63 22.14 -20.92
N GLU A 541 -9.62 23.46 -21.12
CA GLU A 541 -8.62 24.38 -20.59
C GLU A 541 -8.67 24.39 -19.06
N GLU A 542 -9.85 24.59 -18.46
CA GLU A 542 -10.03 24.55 -17.00
C GLU A 542 -9.58 23.21 -16.41
N LEU A 543 -9.88 22.11 -17.07
CA LEU A 543 -9.42 20.78 -16.63
C LEU A 543 -7.89 20.63 -16.71
N THR A 544 -7.26 21.20 -17.75
CA THR A 544 -5.81 21.09 -17.96
C THR A 544 -5.01 22.00 -17.01
N ASP A 545 -5.60 23.10 -16.56
CA ASP A 545 -5.00 24.04 -15.60
C ASP A 545 -4.92 23.46 -14.17
N ILE A 546 -5.61 22.35 -13.91
CA ILE A 546 -5.54 21.67 -12.62
C ILE A 546 -4.20 20.91 -12.51
N ASP A 547 -3.45 21.20 -11.45
CA ASP A 547 -2.18 20.52 -11.17
C ASP A 547 -2.37 19.00 -11.20
N GLU A 548 -1.48 18.28 -11.91
CA GLU A 548 -1.50 16.82 -12.12
C GLU A 548 -2.61 16.29 -13.06
N ILE A 549 -3.45 17.11 -13.62
CA ILE A 549 -4.40 16.75 -14.67
C ILE A 549 -3.81 17.17 -16.03
N GLY A 550 -3.13 16.25 -16.69
CA GLY A 550 -2.55 16.50 -18.01
C GLY A 550 -3.62 16.54 -19.12
N PRO A 551 -3.25 17.04 -20.33
CA PRO A 551 -4.19 17.19 -21.47
C PRO A 551 -4.93 15.89 -21.82
N ARG A 552 -4.28 14.75 -21.67
CA ARG A 552 -4.85 13.43 -21.99
C ARG A 552 -5.96 13.00 -21.02
N ILE A 553 -5.82 13.37 -19.73
CA ILE A 553 -6.86 13.13 -18.71
C ILE A 553 -8.00 14.12 -18.93
N ALA A 554 -7.68 15.39 -19.15
CA ALA A 554 -8.65 16.47 -19.37
C ALA A 554 -9.56 16.16 -20.57
N GLU A 555 -8.99 15.80 -21.71
CA GLU A 555 -9.73 15.40 -22.92
C GLU A 555 -10.62 14.17 -22.68
N SER A 556 -10.10 13.17 -21.96
CA SER A 556 -10.86 11.96 -21.64
C SER A 556 -12.06 12.24 -20.76
N VAL A 557 -11.91 13.07 -19.71
CA VAL A 557 -13.01 13.50 -18.84
C VAL A 557 -14.02 14.33 -19.62
N TYR A 558 -13.54 15.32 -20.36
CA TYR A 558 -14.37 16.23 -21.14
C TYR A 558 -15.25 15.49 -22.16
N THR A 559 -14.66 14.53 -22.88
CA THR A 559 -15.35 13.74 -23.89
C THR A 559 -16.35 12.78 -23.24
N TRP A 560 -15.91 12.06 -22.19
CA TRP A 560 -16.72 11.03 -21.56
C TRP A 560 -17.98 11.60 -20.92
N ILE A 561 -17.85 12.69 -20.12
CA ILE A 561 -18.98 13.24 -19.36
C ILE A 561 -20.09 13.82 -20.24
N ARG A 562 -19.79 14.11 -21.51
CA ARG A 562 -20.73 14.64 -22.51
C ARG A 562 -21.41 13.57 -23.34
N THR A 563 -21.03 12.29 -23.18
CA THR A 563 -21.73 11.19 -23.86
C THR A 563 -23.13 10.98 -23.27
N ASP A 564 -24.06 10.55 -24.09
CA ASP A 564 -25.42 10.23 -23.62
C ASP A 564 -25.45 9.08 -22.62
N GLU A 565 -24.54 8.10 -22.77
CA GLU A 565 -24.37 7.01 -21.81
C GLU A 565 -23.93 7.52 -20.42
N ALA A 566 -22.94 8.42 -20.38
CA ALA A 566 -22.48 9.00 -19.13
C ALA A 566 -23.58 9.79 -18.43
N ARG A 567 -24.32 10.63 -19.18
CA ARG A 567 -25.44 11.41 -18.63
C ARG A 567 -26.55 10.52 -18.06
N LYS A 568 -26.93 9.46 -18.79
CA LYS A 568 -27.91 8.47 -18.33
C LYS A 568 -27.44 7.74 -17.07
N LEU A 569 -26.16 7.35 -17.03
CA LEU A 569 -25.58 6.68 -15.86
C LEU A 569 -25.54 7.59 -14.64
N VAL A 570 -25.05 8.82 -14.79
CA VAL A 570 -25.01 9.83 -13.70
C VAL A 570 -26.43 10.10 -13.18
N ALA A 571 -27.39 10.35 -14.06
CA ALA A 571 -28.77 10.58 -13.65
C ALA A 571 -29.40 9.37 -12.94
N ALA A 572 -29.09 8.15 -13.36
CA ALA A 572 -29.57 6.93 -12.69
C ALA A 572 -28.95 6.75 -11.30
N LEU A 573 -27.65 7.04 -11.12
CA LEU A 573 -26.99 7.01 -9.81
C LEU A 573 -27.54 8.07 -8.87
N GLU A 574 -27.81 9.28 -9.36
CA GLU A 574 -28.44 10.36 -8.63
C GLU A 574 -29.85 9.97 -8.17
N ALA A 575 -30.66 9.40 -9.08
CA ALA A 575 -32.01 8.92 -8.77
C ALA A 575 -31.98 7.77 -7.74
N ALA A 576 -30.94 6.95 -7.73
CA ALA A 576 -30.72 5.92 -6.71
C ALA A 576 -30.26 6.46 -5.34
N GLY A 577 -30.00 7.78 -5.25
CA GLY A 577 -29.57 8.43 -4.01
C GLY A 577 -28.07 8.31 -3.70
N VAL A 578 -27.23 8.10 -4.72
CA VAL A 578 -25.79 8.10 -4.56
C VAL A 578 -25.29 9.54 -4.33
N ASP A 579 -24.53 9.74 -3.26
CA ASP A 579 -23.92 11.04 -2.96
C ASP A 579 -22.75 11.31 -3.92
N MET A 580 -22.98 12.22 -4.86
CA MET A 580 -22.01 12.67 -5.87
C MET A 580 -21.49 14.08 -5.56
N THR A 581 -21.42 14.42 -4.28
CA THR A 581 -20.83 15.68 -3.81
C THR A 581 -19.50 15.44 -3.10
N ALA A 582 -18.64 16.43 -3.12
CA ALA A 582 -17.44 16.49 -2.31
C ALA A 582 -17.38 17.85 -1.63
N GLN A 583 -16.86 17.88 -0.40
CA GLN A 583 -16.51 19.16 0.18
C GLN A 583 -15.45 19.80 -0.72
N LYS A 584 -15.79 20.91 -1.37
CA LYS A 584 -14.78 21.77 -1.99
C LYS A 584 -13.75 22.06 -0.92
N ARG A 585 -12.46 21.96 -1.25
CA ARG A 585 -11.42 22.59 -0.44
C ARG A 585 -11.83 24.05 -0.25
N GLN A 586 -12.44 24.36 0.89
CA GLN A 586 -12.78 25.73 1.21
C GLN A 586 -11.46 26.45 1.47
N THR A 587 -11.04 27.24 0.51
CA THR A 587 -10.12 28.35 0.76
C THR A 587 -10.92 29.32 1.61
N LYS A 588 -10.82 29.18 2.94
CA LYS A 588 -11.57 30.04 3.90
C LYS A 588 -10.95 31.43 4.03
N GLY A 589 -9.90 31.73 3.26
CA GLY A 589 -9.17 32.96 3.34
C GLY A 589 -8.39 33.29 2.07
N SER A 590 -7.86 34.47 1.97
CA SER A 590 -7.05 34.97 0.86
C SER A 590 -5.63 35.34 1.27
N ALA A 591 -5.25 35.12 2.55
CA ALA A 591 -3.96 35.53 3.11
C ALA A 591 -2.74 34.96 2.36
N PHE A 592 -2.88 33.77 1.81
CA PHE A 592 -1.78 33.07 1.08
C PHE A 592 -2.12 32.80 -0.37
N ARG A 593 -3.09 33.51 -0.94
CA ARG A 593 -3.56 33.27 -2.31
C ARG A 593 -2.44 33.50 -3.33
N GLY A 594 -2.05 32.41 -4.03
CA GLY A 594 -0.97 32.45 -5.01
C GLY A 594 0.42 32.23 -4.42
N GLU A 595 0.54 32.12 -3.09
CA GLU A 595 1.83 31.88 -2.42
C GLU A 595 2.20 30.39 -2.43
N ILE A 596 3.48 30.11 -2.72
CA ILE A 596 4.10 28.80 -2.52
C ILE A 596 4.96 28.90 -1.27
N VAL A 597 4.44 28.35 -0.17
CA VAL A 597 4.99 28.51 1.17
C VAL A 597 5.82 27.30 1.57
N VAL A 598 6.99 27.53 2.17
CA VAL A 598 7.80 26.51 2.82
C VAL A 598 7.92 26.79 4.31
N LEU A 599 7.61 25.80 5.12
CA LEU A 599 7.80 25.88 6.57
C LEU A 599 9.17 25.32 6.94
N THR A 600 9.93 26.04 7.78
CA THR A 600 11.25 25.61 8.26
C THR A 600 11.40 25.89 9.75
N GLY A 601 12.21 25.09 10.45
CA GLY A 601 12.33 25.19 11.92
C GLY A 601 11.14 24.58 12.67
N LYS A 602 11.17 24.67 13.99
CA LYS A 602 10.12 24.23 14.89
C LYS A 602 9.17 25.39 15.17
N LEU A 603 7.90 25.23 14.84
CA LEU A 603 6.85 26.16 15.24
C LEU A 603 6.52 25.91 16.72
N GLU A 604 6.36 26.98 17.49
CA GLU A 604 6.15 26.92 18.94
C GLU A 604 4.68 26.91 19.34
N THR A 605 3.83 27.56 18.52
CA THR A 605 2.42 27.82 18.84
C THR A 605 1.46 26.87 18.12
N MET A 606 1.92 26.18 17.07
CA MET A 606 1.12 25.25 16.31
C MET A 606 1.96 24.13 15.72
N THR A 607 1.33 22.99 15.44
CA THR A 607 2.00 21.91 14.73
C THR A 607 2.25 22.28 13.26
N ARG A 608 3.24 21.65 12.65
CA ARG A 608 3.54 21.86 11.22
C ARG A 608 2.32 21.57 10.35
N LYS A 609 1.51 20.58 10.71
CA LYS A 609 0.29 20.19 10.01
C LYS A 609 -0.77 21.28 10.09
N GLU A 610 -0.98 21.87 11.26
CA GLU A 610 -1.90 22.99 11.44
C GLU A 610 -1.46 24.21 10.63
N ALA A 611 -0.15 24.47 10.55
CA ALA A 611 0.40 25.54 9.73
C ALA A 611 0.21 25.27 8.22
N GLU A 612 0.45 24.04 7.77
CA GLU A 612 0.19 23.63 6.38
C GLU A 612 -1.30 23.75 6.03
N GLU A 613 -2.19 23.32 6.92
CA GLU A 613 -3.62 23.44 6.78
C GLU A 613 -4.06 24.93 6.73
N ALA A 614 -3.44 25.78 7.53
CA ALA A 614 -3.72 27.22 7.54
C ALA A 614 -3.29 27.91 6.23
N VAL A 615 -2.12 27.56 5.68
CA VAL A 615 -1.68 28.07 4.37
C VAL A 615 -2.65 27.65 3.27
N VAL A 616 -3.05 26.37 3.26
CA VAL A 616 -3.98 25.85 2.26
C VAL A 616 -5.37 26.48 2.41
N ALA A 617 -5.84 26.63 3.65
CA ALA A 617 -7.11 27.31 3.93
C ALA A 617 -7.08 28.80 3.50
N GLY A 618 -5.92 29.45 3.58
CA GLY A 618 -5.67 30.81 3.11
C GLY A 618 -5.42 30.94 1.59
N GLY A 619 -5.57 29.85 0.82
CA GLY A 619 -5.44 29.86 -0.65
C GLY A 619 -4.00 29.70 -1.17
N GLY A 620 -3.05 29.36 -0.30
CA GLY A 620 -1.66 29.07 -0.66
C GLY A 620 -1.38 27.59 -0.89
N LYS A 621 -0.15 27.29 -1.30
CA LYS A 621 0.38 25.92 -1.49
C LYS A 621 1.60 25.72 -0.60
N CYS A 622 1.61 24.66 0.22
CA CYS A 622 2.80 24.26 0.99
C CYS A 622 3.67 23.28 0.18
N THR A 623 4.99 23.51 0.22
CA THR A 623 5.97 22.60 -0.38
C THR A 623 7.06 22.24 0.63
N GLY A 624 7.63 21.04 0.48
CA GLY A 624 8.63 20.51 1.41
C GLY A 624 10.03 21.10 1.23
N SER A 625 10.33 21.77 0.12
CA SER A 625 11.66 22.30 -0.19
C SER A 625 11.60 23.69 -0.81
N VAL A 626 12.63 24.52 -0.54
CA VAL A 626 12.78 25.84 -1.15
C VAL A 626 13.35 25.69 -2.55
N THR A 627 12.65 26.25 -3.53
CA THR A 627 13.02 26.26 -4.95
C THR A 627 12.87 27.67 -5.52
N GLY A 628 13.30 27.92 -6.78
CA GLY A 628 13.07 29.20 -7.45
C GLY A 628 11.59 29.57 -7.65
N LYS A 629 10.66 28.65 -7.36
CA LYS A 629 9.21 28.90 -7.39
C LYS A 629 8.63 29.20 -5.99
N THR A 630 9.41 29.04 -4.93
CA THR A 630 8.98 29.34 -3.55
C THR A 630 8.85 30.85 -3.40
N THR A 631 7.67 31.30 -2.98
CA THR A 631 7.37 32.75 -2.86
C THR A 631 7.44 33.24 -1.41
N LEU A 632 7.33 32.33 -0.44
CA LEU A 632 7.35 32.67 0.98
C LEU A 632 7.94 31.51 1.81
N VAL A 633 8.74 31.86 2.82
CA VAL A 633 9.23 30.91 3.81
C VAL A 633 8.81 31.35 5.19
N VAL A 634 8.22 30.46 5.97
CA VAL A 634 7.87 30.69 7.39
C VAL A 634 8.94 30.01 8.23
N ALA A 635 9.61 30.78 9.06
CA ALA A 635 10.69 30.33 9.93
C ALA A 635 10.23 30.26 11.39
N GLY A 636 10.24 29.07 11.97
CA GLY A 636 10.13 28.84 13.41
C GLY A 636 11.47 28.86 14.11
N ALA A 637 11.54 28.35 15.34
CA ALA A 637 12.78 28.23 16.12
C ALA A 637 13.75 27.24 15.42
N ASP A 638 15.05 27.53 15.49
CA ASP A 638 16.14 26.75 14.90
C ASP A 638 15.93 26.42 13.41
N PRO A 639 15.77 27.42 12.57
CA PRO A 639 15.52 27.20 11.13
C PRO A 639 16.78 26.60 10.47
N GLY A 640 16.64 25.42 9.87
CA GLY A 640 17.73 24.68 9.22
C GLY A 640 18.08 25.15 7.80
N SER A 641 18.65 24.28 6.99
CA SER A 641 19.18 24.55 5.63
C SER A 641 18.18 25.24 4.67
N LYS A 642 16.88 25.08 4.89
CA LYS A 642 15.83 25.75 4.06
C LYS A 642 15.83 27.25 4.26
N TYR A 643 16.15 27.74 5.46
CA TYR A 643 16.28 29.16 5.77
C TYR A 643 17.44 29.79 4.98
N GLU A 644 18.63 29.15 5.04
CA GLU A 644 19.80 29.63 4.31
C GLU A 644 19.56 29.59 2.80
N LYS A 645 18.90 28.55 2.31
CA LYS A 645 18.54 28.44 0.89
C LYS A 645 17.55 29.52 0.46
N ALA A 646 16.54 29.83 1.28
CA ALA A 646 15.61 30.93 1.01
C ALA A 646 16.35 32.25 0.93
N ARG A 647 17.26 32.48 1.88
CA ARG A 647 18.10 33.70 1.92
C ARG A 647 18.99 33.82 0.68
N SER A 648 19.60 32.71 0.24
CA SER A 648 20.46 32.68 -0.97
C SER A 648 19.67 32.95 -2.25
N LEU A 649 18.38 32.56 -2.30
CA LEU A 649 17.48 32.78 -3.44
C LEU A 649 16.73 34.11 -3.37
N GLY A 650 16.89 34.88 -2.29
CA GLY A 650 16.16 36.14 -2.08
C GLY A 650 14.65 35.93 -1.83
N THR A 651 14.24 34.72 -1.41
CA THR A 651 12.85 34.42 -1.11
C THR A 651 12.44 35.11 0.20
N PRO A 652 11.30 35.81 0.27
CA PRO A 652 10.80 36.41 1.51
C PRO A 652 10.68 35.39 2.64
N ILE A 653 11.15 35.77 3.83
CA ILE A 653 11.07 34.93 5.03
C ILE A 653 10.30 35.72 6.10
N ILE A 654 9.28 35.08 6.68
CA ILE A 654 8.52 35.63 7.81
C ILE A 654 8.69 34.75 9.05
N SER A 655 8.53 35.35 10.23
CA SER A 655 8.51 34.62 11.50
C SER A 655 7.18 33.89 11.71
N GLU A 656 7.14 32.98 12.69
CA GLU A 656 5.90 32.33 13.11
C GLU A 656 4.86 33.34 13.62
N GLU A 657 5.30 34.39 14.30
CA GLU A 657 4.41 35.47 14.79
C GLU A 657 3.77 36.23 13.63
N GLU A 658 4.53 36.57 12.60
CA GLU A 658 4.01 37.22 11.38
C GLU A 658 3.07 36.30 10.62
N PHE A 659 3.39 35.00 10.55
CA PHE A 659 2.54 33.99 9.96
C PHE A 659 1.17 33.90 10.65
N ILE A 660 1.16 33.87 11.98
CA ILE A 660 -0.07 33.88 12.79
C ILE A 660 -0.86 35.16 12.56
N ALA A 661 -0.17 36.30 12.49
CA ALA A 661 -0.83 37.58 12.20
C ALA A 661 -1.49 37.58 10.81
N TRP A 662 -0.90 36.94 9.80
CA TRP A 662 -1.52 36.78 8.48
C TRP A 662 -2.78 35.92 8.55
N ILE A 663 -2.72 34.78 9.24
CA ILE A 663 -3.90 33.91 9.45
C ILE A 663 -5.02 34.64 10.19
N GLN A 664 -4.68 35.48 11.17
CA GLN A 664 -5.67 36.23 11.98
C GLN A 664 -6.32 37.38 11.21
N ARG A 665 -5.56 38.07 10.36
CA ARG A 665 -6.11 39.13 9.48
C ARG A 665 -7.18 38.59 8.53
N ASP A 666 -6.99 37.41 8.00
CA ASP A 666 -7.94 36.75 7.11
C ASP A 666 -9.24 36.30 7.82
N LYS A 667 -9.18 36.10 9.16
CA LYS A 667 -10.37 35.81 9.98
C LYS A 667 -11.19 37.04 10.36
N THR A 668 -10.64 38.25 10.23
CA THR A 668 -11.26 39.49 10.66
C THR A 668 -11.98 40.25 9.51
N PHE A 669 -11.85 39.80 8.26
CA PHE A 669 -12.60 40.34 7.13
C PHE A 669 -13.57 39.27 6.62
N PRO A 670 -14.89 39.33 7.02
CA PRO A 670 -15.91 38.58 6.32
C PRO A 670 -16.04 39.17 4.91
N ASN A 671 -16.06 38.30 3.92
CA ASN A 671 -16.17 38.60 2.50
C ASN A 671 -17.16 39.71 2.19
N GLU A 672 -16.73 40.77 1.50
CA GLU A 672 -17.56 41.55 0.59
C GLU A 672 -17.67 40.84 -0.78
#